data_acfdc0c2d7a106897d929dd84e3788ea
#
_entry.id   acfdc0c2d7a106897d929dd84e3788ea
#
_cell.length_a   1.000
_cell.length_b   1.000
_cell.length_c   1.000
_cell.angle_alpha   90.00
_cell.angle_beta   90.00
_cell.angle_gamma   90.00
#
_symmetry.space_group_name_H-M   'P 1'
#
loop_
_entity.id
_entity.type
_entity.pdbx_description
1 polymer ?
#
loop_
_entity_poly.entity_id
_entity_poly.type
_entity_poly.pdbx_seq_one_letter_code
_entity_poly.pdbx_strand_id
1 'polypeptide(L)'
;MSGSFTGSHIQRSAAQPALLPPGATRADSAARRRPGTGEGAALRYRFEGFEVLEDERQLHIGGVPVAVGARAFDVLMVLVLHRDRVVAKSELLDRVWPGMVVEENNVQVQVSSLRKLLGAAAIATIPGRGYRLAVRALPDPALAAPLADAAGAVPAADAGPSPAPGPARSNLPLHLPALYGRDAELAQVSALLDVHPVVSLVATAGVGKTHLARAVAGALRGRFAGGVWSVELAELSHGGLVAPELARVLGFQLAEGRSPTETVVDVLRQQHALLLLDNCEHVLDAVADLVRAIQADAPQVRVLVTSQEPLKIPGEHVLRLDTLALPDGPGLAAARASGAVQLLEQRIRAALPGFALTEDNAGRVAALCARLDGIPLALELAAARVPVLGLEGLLARLDERFKVLTGGRRGGLARHQTLQAALAFSHGLLGADAQAVFRRLGVFAGTFSADAAQDVASDAAIDRWAVLDHLGTLVDKSMVLADRGDPPRLRLLESTHAFALQRLADAGESAAWRARHAQAVGRLVAAGAQDHWVLSDAQMLARYGAEHANLRAALDWSLQHDPALAIALAGNACGLWREAMSLQPEGARYCEAALPLLRADTPPLAAGRLWYAQGWMLIWSQQQRARAAALRAAELLRQADDPATLGMTLLLLIPGTTAPDAHQAAVLEEMRLLHDPRAPARVRAQYVSASARYAMGARRYDDASRLYAEARALLAGCGAVQWEGVLAWTMAGIAMATGQLGFAARTLAETAARLDAQPVRGLFLGFCLGSQATVQLQAGDPAAARAALARAAPLIVRYDLGSRYAATAAWLAMAEGRWAAAARLLAYGRHAAARSGVDAEEPAEVTARQRVQEALDQRFPAEQLADWAGDGPMLSTADAYRLALARTDDPDTL
;
A
#
# COMPACT_ATOMS: atom_id res chain seq x y z
N MET A 1 50.80 38.73 1.45
CA MET A 1 50.51 39.79 2.42
C MET A 1 49.32 39.24 3.19
N SER A 2 49.49 38.43 4.22
CA SER A 2 49.93 38.71 5.63
C SER A 2 48.94 39.57 6.41
N GLY A 3 48.45 38.99 7.48
CA GLY A 3 47.78 39.54 8.62
C GLY A 3 46.58 38.73 9.08
N SER A 4 46.56 37.77 9.89
CA SER A 4 46.95 37.41 11.29
C SER A 4 46.29 38.24 12.39
N PHE A 5 45.77 37.50 13.36
CA PHE A 5 45.47 37.83 14.77
C PHE A 5 44.09 38.45 15.05
N THR A 6 43.35 38.15 16.09
CA THR A 6 43.60 37.52 17.42
C THR A 6 42.26 37.06 18.03
N GLY A 7 42.32 36.10 18.88
CA GLY A 7 41.36 35.60 19.81
C GLY A 7 41.15 36.50 21.04
N SER A 8 40.04 36.27 21.74
CA SER A 8 39.90 36.59 23.16
C SER A 8 38.95 35.61 23.85
N HIS A 9 39.54 34.98 24.87
CA HIS A 9 38.87 34.30 25.99
C HIS A 9 38.08 35.28 26.85
N ILE A 10 36.94 34.89 27.38
CA ILE A 10 36.39 35.27 28.68
C ILE A 10 35.50 34.12 29.16
N GLN A 11 35.93 33.33 30.05
CA GLN A 11 35.76 33.19 31.50
C GLN A 11 34.34 32.85 31.99
N ARG A 12 34.32 31.71 32.67
CA ARG A 12 33.29 31.12 33.54
C ARG A 12 32.82 32.10 34.63
N SER A 13 31.52 32.03 34.95
CA SER A 13 31.06 32.26 36.31
C SER A 13 30.03 31.21 36.68
N ALA A 14 30.34 30.55 37.81
CA ALA A 14 29.46 29.59 38.47
C ALA A 14 28.59 30.34 39.49
N ALA A 15 27.34 29.95 39.61
CA ALA A 15 26.55 30.18 40.79
C ALA A 15 25.55 29.02 40.98
N GLN A 16 25.73 28.33 42.06
CA GLN A 16 24.83 27.35 42.72
C GLN A 16 23.96 28.06 43.75
N PRO A 17 23.05 27.36 44.49
CA PRO A 17 21.64 27.12 44.13
C PRO A 17 20.70 27.73 45.17
N ALA A 18 19.43 27.87 44.88
CA ALA A 18 18.43 28.20 45.91
C ALA A 18 17.39 27.10 46.02
N LEU A 19 17.14 26.73 47.27
CA LEU A 19 16.31 25.69 47.81
C LEU A 19 14.82 25.88 47.52
N LEU A 20 14.14 24.76 47.35
CA LEU A 20 12.69 24.53 47.34
C LEU A 20 12.05 24.78 48.73
N PRO A 21 10.74 25.00 48.79
CA PRO A 21 9.94 24.41 49.84
C PRO A 21 8.96 23.33 49.31
N PRO A 22 8.56 22.39 50.17
CA PRO A 22 7.78 21.21 49.81
C PRO A 22 6.28 21.43 49.98
N GLY A 23 5.50 20.71 49.22
CA GLY A 23 4.12 20.44 49.54
C GLY A 23 3.08 20.73 48.47
N ALA A 24 2.76 19.74 47.68
CA ALA A 24 1.40 19.59 47.16
C ALA A 24 1.08 18.10 46.93
N THR A 25 0.06 17.71 47.59
CA THR A 25 -0.55 16.45 47.85
C THR A 25 -1.04 15.71 46.61
N ARG A 26 -1.03 14.38 46.75
CA ARG A 26 -1.79 13.40 45.96
C ARG A 26 -3.22 13.86 45.73
N ALA A 27 -3.67 13.90 44.48
CA ALA A 27 -5.03 13.47 44.06
C ALA A 27 -5.10 13.44 42.54
N ASP A 28 -5.84 12.45 42.05
CA ASP A 28 -6.37 12.25 40.69
C ASP A 28 -5.55 11.39 39.69
N SER A 29 -5.53 10.10 40.03
CA SER A 29 -5.54 9.05 39.03
C SER A 29 -6.65 8.02 39.33
N ALA A 30 -7.89 8.48 39.36
CA ALA A 30 -9.04 7.64 39.50
C ALA A 30 -10.15 8.07 38.55
N ALA A 31 -10.04 7.70 37.26
CA ALA A 31 -11.21 7.62 36.38
C ALA A 31 -10.85 6.93 35.07
N ARG A 32 -10.90 5.60 35.05
CA ARG A 32 -11.34 4.78 33.90
C ARG A 32 -11.51 3.33 34.33
N ARG A 33 -12.50 3.10 35.21
CA ARG A 33 -13.06 1.77 35.34
C ARG A 33 -14.21 1.62 34.34
N ARG A 34 -14.09 0.64 33.44
CA ARG A 34 -15.25 0.05 32.75
C ARG A 34 -15.92 -0.94 33.67
N PRO A 35 -17.25 -0.99 33.75
CA PRO A 35 -17.95 -1.96 34.58
C PRO A 35 -18.17 -3.29 33.82
N GLY A 36 -17.87 -4.39 34.50
CA GLY A 36 -18.54 -5.68 34.34
C GLY A 36 -17.77 -6.75 33.59
N THR A 37 -16.98 -7.54 34.28
CA THR A 37 -17.11 -9.00 34.48
C THR A 37 -15.92 -9.49 35.32
N GLY A 38 -16.19 -10.20 36.41
CA GLY A 38 -15.37 -11.15 37.19
C GLY A 38 -13.90 -10.79 37.50
N GLU A 39 -13.60 -10.72 38.80
CA GLU A 39 -12.30 -10.77 39.50
C GLU A 39 -11.02 -10.56 38.64
N GLY A 40 -10.39 -9.39 38.84
CA GLY A 40 -9.20 -8.95 38.11
C GLY A 40 -7.98 -9.84 38.32
N ALA A 41 -7.64 -10.63 37.34
CA ALA A 41 -6.30 -11.15 37.21
C ALA A 41 -5.37 -9.97 36.77
N ALA A 42 -4.46 -9.56 37.66
CA ALA A 42 -3.42 -8.60 37.35
C ALA A 42 -2.61 -9.08 36.14
N LEU A 43 -2.37 -8.20 35.15
CA LEU A 43 -1.58 -8.53 33.95
C LEU A 43 -0.13 -8.86 34.36
N ARG A 44 0.21 -10.16 34.24
CA ARG A 44 1.50 -10.71 34.61
C ARG A 44 2.23 -11.23 33.38
N TYR A 45 3.46 -10.75 33.16
CA TYR A 45 4.33 -11.23 32.07
C TYR A 45 5.48 -12.05 32.68
N ARG A 46 5.60 -13.33 32.30
CA ARG A 46 6.61 -14.25 32.83
C ARG A 46 7.66 -14.55 31.77
N PHE A 47 8.94 -14.50 32.19
CA PHE A 47 10.09 -14.80 31.38
C PHE A 47 11.05 -15.75 32.08
N GLU A 48 11.96 -16.35 31.34
CA GLU A 48 13.06 -17.13 31.95
C GLU A 48 13.89 -16.22 32.86
N GLY A 49 13.70 -16.37 34.18
CA GLY A 49 14.46 -15.68 35.21
C GLY A 49 13.76 -14.49 35.89
N PHE A 50 12.66 -13.94 35.34
CA PHE A 50 11.94 -12.82 35.95
C PHE A 50 10.45 -12.73 35.55
N GLU A 51 9.70 -12.01 36.38
CA GLU A 51 8.29 -11.69 36.13
C GLU A 51 8.04 -10.18 36.22
N VAL A 52 7.17 -9.65 35.39
CA VAL A 52 6.76 -8.23 35.41
C VAL A 52 5.26 -8.16 35.69
N LEU A 53 4.92 -7.42 36.74
CA LEU A 53 3.55 -7.14 37.17
C LEU A 53 3.23 -5.71 36.72
N GLU A 54 2.41 -5.57 35.66
CA GLU A 54 2.14 -4.27 35.03
C GLU A 54 1.39 -3.32 35.95
N ASP A 55 0.29 -3.80 36.56
CA ASP A 55 -0.58 -2.98 37.41
C ASP A 55 0.11 -2.53 38.70
N GLU A 56 0.97 -3.36 39.27
CA GLU A 56 1.73 -3.06 40.46
C GLU A 56 3.04 -2.33 40.23
N ARG A 57 3.44 -2.23 38.93
CA ARG A 57 4.73 -1.70 38.49
C ARG A 57 5.93 -2.35 39.20
N GLN A 58 5.89 -3.67 39.37
CA GLN A 58 6.90 -4.47 40.07
C GLN A 58 7.62 -5.43 39.11
N LEU A 59 8.91 -5.57 39.35
CA LEU A 59 9.76 -6.58 38.72
C LEU A 59 10.14 -7.62 39.78
N HIS A 60 9.87 -8.88 39.53
CA HIS A 60 10.26 -9.99 40.38
C HIS A 60 11.36 -10.84 39.72
N ILE A 61 12.42 -11.12 40.41
CA ILE A 61 13.51 -12.00 39.96
C ILE A 61 13.59 -13.18 40.93
N GLY A 62 13.41 -14.40 40.42
CA GLY A 62 13.33 -15.61 41.28
C GLY A 62 12.19 -15.57 42.28
N GLY A 63 11.08 -14.88 41.96
CA GLY A 63 9.92 -14.72 42.81
C GLY A 63 10.05 -13.62 43.90
N VAL A 64 11.16 -12.90 43.97
CA VAL A 64 11.42 -11.82 44.93
C VAL A 64 11.28 -10.46 44.24
N PRO A 65 10.54 -9.48 44.80
CA PRO A 65 10.42 -8.17 44.27
C PRO A 65 11.77 -7.41 44.28
N VAL A 66 12.16 -6.83 43.17
CA VAL A 66 13.39 -6.08 43.01
C VAL A 66 13.09 -4.61 42.70
N ALA A 67 13.74 -3.68 43.41
CA ALA A 67 13.55 -2.26 43.16
C ALA A 67 14.11 -1.86 41.79
N VAL A 68 13.26 -1.29 40.96
CA VAL A 68 13.60 -0.77 39.64
C VAL A 68 13.17 0.69 39.54
N GLY A 69 14.02 1.55 38.98
CA GLY A 69 13.70 2.96 38.80
C GLY A 69 12.50 3.14 37.84
N ALA A 70 11.64 4.12 38.12
CA ALA A 70 10.39 4.32 37.36
C ALA A 70 10.59 4.37 35.84
N ARG A 71 11.62 5.08 35.35
CA ARG A 71 11.92 5.17 33.90
C ARG A 71 12.53 3.88 33.35
N ALA A 72 13.32 3.16 34.15
CA ALA A 72 13.83 1.85 33.77
C ALA A 72 12.65 0.84 33.65
N PHE A 73 11.67 0.90 34.54
CA PHE A 73 10.48 0.09 34.46
C PHE A 73 9.65 0.42 33.18
N ASP A 74 9.47 1.71 32.83
CA ASP A 74 8.78 2.13 31.62
C ASP A 74 9.50 1.61 30.35
N VAL A 75 10.84 1.69 30.30
CA VAL A 75 11.65 1.10 29.21
C VAL A 75 11.45 -0.42 29.15
N LEU A 76 11.44 -1.11 30.29
CA LEU A 76 11.20 -2.55 30.35
C LEU A 76 9.81 -2.90 29.83
N MET A 77 8.77 -2.18 30.22
CA MET A 77 7.40 -2.40 29.74
C MET A 77 7.27 -2.23 28.23
N VAL A 78 7.89 -1.20 27.64
CA VAL A 78 7.91 -1.03 26.20
C VAL A 78 8.59 -2.23 25.50
N LEU A 79 9.68 -2.74 26.05
CA LEU A 79 10.38 -3.91 25.51
C LEU A 79 9.59 -5.21 25.69
N VAL A 80 8.85 -5.37 26.78
CA VAL A 80 7.96 -6.52 27.07
C VAL A 80 6.78 -6.55 26.12
N LEU A 81 6.11 -5.42 25.93
CA LEU A 81 4.96 -5.29 25.00
C LEU A 81 5.37 -5.47 23.53
N HIS A 82 6.64 -5.20 23.20
CA HIS A 82 7.18 -5.32 21.83
C HIS A 82 8.29 -6.36 21.73
N ARG A 83 8.20 -7.44 22.54
CA ARG A 83 9.19 -8.51 22.64
C ARG A 83 9.51 -9.21 21.30
N ASP A 84 8.59 -9.13 20.35
CA ASP A 84 8.70 -9.82 19.06
C ASP A 84 9.54 -9.05 18.02
N ARG A 85 9.94 -7.82 18.32
CA ARG A 85 10.68 -6.95 17.40
C ARG A 85 11.77 -6.12 18.08
N VAL A 86 12.59 -5.48 17.29
CA VAL A 86 13.52 -4.44 17.75
C VAL A 86 12.75 -3.14 17.97
N VAL A 87 12.92 -2.51 19.12
CA VAL A 87 12.37 -1.18 19.44
C VAL A 87 13.45 -0.14 19.20
N ALA A 88 13.17 0.84 18.33
CA ALA A 88 14.12 1.90 18.02
C ALA A 88 14.38 2.81 19.24
N LYS A 89 15.54 3.46 19.27
CA LYS A 89 15.88 4.37 20.37
C LYS A 89 14.93 5.57 20.42
N SER A 90 14.58 6.14 19.27
CA SER A 90 13.59 7.20 19.15
C SER A 90 12.22 6.77 19.69
N GLU A 91 11.77 5.56 19.32
CA GLU A 91 10.52 5.00 19.83
C GLU A 91 10.51 4.83 21.36
N LEU A 92 11.64 4.43 21.95
CA LEU A 92 11.78 4.36 23.41
C LEU A 92 11.72 5.75 24.05
N LEU A 93 12.35 6.75 23.43
CA LEU A 93 12.29 8.14 23.90
C LEU A 93 10.86 8.67 23.86
N ASP A 94 10.16 8.52 22.75
CA ASP A 94 8.79 9.04 22.56
C ASP A 94 7.80 8.42 23.54
N ARG A 95 7.94 7.10 23.82
CA ARG A 95 7.01 6.37 24.68
C ARG A 95 7.28 6.53 26.17
N VAL A 96 8.54 6.63 26.55
CA VAL A 96 8.96 6.70 27.95
C VAL A 96 9.06 8.14 28.45
N TRP A 97 9.33 9.11 27.55
CA TRP A 97 9.43 10.54 27.87
C TRP A 97 8.55 11.41 26.95
N PRO A 98 7.23 11.16 26.87
CA PRO A 98 6.37 11.89 25.97
C PRO A 98 6.37 13.39 26.26
N GLY A 99 6.66 14.20 25.22
CA GLY A 99 6.69 15.67 25.33
C GLY A 99 7.91 16.30 26.02
N MET A 100 8.94 15.49 26.34
CA MET A 100 10.19 16.01 26.91
C MET A 100 11.35 15.83 25.93
N VAL A 101 12.16 16.87 25.77
CA VAL A 101 13.41 16.78 25.00
C VAL A 101 14.45 16.07 25.85
N VAL A 102 14.77 14.84 25.53
CA VAL A 102 15.70 13.98 26.27
C VAL A 102 16.75 13.42 25.31
N GLU A 103 18.02 13.45 25.71
CA GLU A 103 19.11 12.91 24.88
C GLU A 103 19.05 11.37 24.79
N GLU A 104 19.45 10.80 23.65
CA GLU A 104 19.53 9.34 23.42
C GLU A 104 20.31 8.57 24.50
N ASN A 105 21.25 9.24 25.16
CA ASN A 105 22.07 8.66 26.21
C ASN A 105 21.23 8.21 27.42
N ASN A 106 20.08 8.84 27.67
CA ASN A 106 19.19 8.45 28.78
C ASN A 106 18.60 7.04 28.57
N VAL A 107 18.27 6.66 27.35
CA VAL A 107 17.82 5.27 27.04
C VAL A 107 18.94 4.27 27.37
N GLN A 108 20.19 4.59 27.00
CA GLN A 108 21.34 3.71 27.29
C GLN A 108 21.56 3.50 28.78
N VAL A 109 21.40 4.56 29.60
CA VAL A 109 21.49 4.49 31.06
C VAL A 109 20.42 3.55 31.63
N GLN A 110 19.16 3.68 31.19
CA GLN A 110 18.07 2.83 31.68
C GLN A 110 18.26 1.37 31.23
N VAL A 111 18.67 1.12 29.98
CA VAL A 111 18.99 -0.23 29.50
C VAL A 111 20.17 -0.83 30.27
N SER A 112 21.20 -0.05 30.60
CA SER A 112 22.33 -0.50 31.41
C SER A 112 21.89 -0.86 32.84
N SER A 113 20.98 -0.08 33.43
CA SER A 113 20.38 -0.38 34.71
C SER A 113 19.57 -1.67 34.70
N LEU A 114 18.75 -1.89 33.67
CA LEU A 114 17.99 -3.12 33.50
C LEU A 114 18.90 -4.34 33.29
N ARG A 115 19.98 -4.22 32.53
CA ARG A 115 20.97 -5.30 32.32
C ARG A 115 21.69 -5.71 33.62
N LYS A 116 21.90 -4.80 34.54
CA LYS A 116 22.44 -5.12 35.85
C LYS A 116 21.48 -5.97 36.70
N LEU A 117 20.20 -5.79 36.52
CA LEU A 117 19.15 -6.51 37.25
C LEU A 117 18.78 -7.84 36.57
N LEU A 118 18.60 -7.82 35.26
CA LEU A 118 18.07 -8.95 34.46
C LEU A 118 19.16 -9.85 33.87
N GLY A 119 20.43 -9.40 33.93
CA GLY A 119 21.55 -10.02 33.23
C GLY A 119 21.85 -9.34 31.89
N ALA A 120 23.14 -9.33 31.50
CA ALA A 120 23.61 -8.65 30.28
C ALA A 120 22.97 -9.18 29.00
N ALA A 121 22.58 -10.46 28.98
CA ALA A 121 21.96 -11.12 27.83
C ALA A 121 20.45 -10.85 27.71
N ALA A 122 19.78 -10.35 28.75
CA ALA A 122 18.32 -10.16 28.75
C ALA A 122 17.82 -9.13 27.72
N ILE A 123 18.63 -8.10 27.43
CA ILE A 123 18.30 -7.08 26.43
C ILE A 123 19.41 -6.99 25.40
N ALA A 124 19.15 -7.41 24.19
CA ALA A 124 20.09 -7.32 23.07
C ALA A 124 20.14 -5.91 22.50
N THR A 125 21.34 -5.38 22.23
CA THR A 125 21.55 -4.18 21.42
C THR A 125 21.71 -4.58 19.96
N ILE A 126 20.91 -3.99 19.10
CA ILE A 126 21.03 -4.14 17.64
C ILE A 126 21.66 -2.86 17.11
N PRO A 127 22.94 -2.89 16.69
CA PRO A 127 23.66 -1.69 16.24
C PRO A 127 22.91 -0.93 15.17
N GLY A 128 22.77 0.38 15.34
CA GLY A 128 22.04 1.28 14.43
C GLY A 128 20.52 1.13 14.41
N ARG A 129 19.92 0.17 15.15
CA ARG A 129 18.47 -0.11 15.13
C ARG A 129 17.75 0.06 16.47
N GLY A 130 18.41 -0.20 17.62
CA GLY A 130 17.77 -0.08 18.92
C GLY A 130 17.99 -1.27 19.85
N TYR A 131 16.95 -1.65 20.62
CA TYR A 131 17.00 -2.69 21.64
C TYR A 131 15.88 -3.70 21.45
N ARG A 132 16.13 -4.95 21.87
CA ARG A 132 15.15 -6.06 21.86
C ARG A 132 15.28 -6.88 23.14
N LEU A 133 14.14 -7.29 23.71
CA LEU A 133 14.12 -8.27 24.78
C LEU A 133 14.55 -9.65 24.21
N ALA A 134 15.58 -10.25 24.78
CA ALA A 134 16.23 -11.46 24.25
C ALA A 134 15.95 -12.71 25.13
N VAL A 135 14.99 -12.63 26.05
CA VAL A 135 14.58 -13.71 26.93
C VAL A 135 13.29 -14.34 26.49
N ARG A 136 13.14 -15.65 26.70
CA ARG A 136 11.96 -16.39 26.30
C ARG A 136 10.79 -16.12 27.25
N ALA A 137 9.63 -15.79 26.69
CA ALA A 137 8.40 -15.71 27.45
C ALA A 137 7.89 -17.12 27.84
N LEU A 138 7.46 -17.28 29.08
CA LEU A 138 6.87 -18.52 29.59
C LEU A 138 5.34 -18.41 29.56
N PRO A 139 4.62 -19.52 29.23
CA PRO A 139 3.16 -19.52 29.29
C PRO A 139 2.66 -19.34 30.72
N ASP A 140 1.56 -18.62 30.89
CA ASP A 140 0.93 -18.42 32.19
C ASP A 140 0.26 -19.73 32.63
N PRO A 141 0.59 -20.31 33.80
CA PRO A 141 -0.03 -21.53 34.30
C PRO A 141 -1.51 -21.35 34.66
N ALA A 142 -2.02 -20.15 34.79
CA ALA A 142 -3.43 -19.88 35.03
C ALA A 142 -4.33 -20.14 33.80
N LEU A 143 -3.73 -20.31 32.61
CA LEU A 143 -4.42 -20.69 31.36
C LEU A 143 -4.28 -22.18 31.03
N ALA A 144 -3.62 -22.97 31.87
CA ALA A 144 -3.47 -24.42 31.75
C ALA A 144 -4.29 -25.11 32.86
N ALA A 145 -5.60 -25.18 32.73
CA ALA A 145 -6.44 -26.11 33.53
C ALA A 145 -6.49 -27.47 32.83
N PRO A 146 -6.44 -28.59 33.57
CA PRO A 146 -6.14 -29.90 33.02
C PRO A 146 -7.38 -30.56 32.37
N LEU A 147 -7.19 -31.08 31.16
CA LEU A 147 -8.04 -32.11 30.60
C LEU A 147 -7.39 -33.46 30.89
N ALA A 148 -7.79 -34.10 32.00
CA ALA A 148 -7.63 -35.52 32.20
C ALA A 148 -8.96 -36.16 32.57
N ASP A 149 -9.24 -37.28 31.87
CA ASP A 149 -10.24 -38.31 32.16
C ASP A 149 -11.73 -38.03 31.87
N ALA A 150 -12.15 -38.44 30.66
CA ALA A 150 -13.32 -39.25 30.46
C ALA A 150 -13.27 -39.96 29.11
N ALA A 151 -12.84 -41.21 29.15
CA ALA A 151 -13.06 -42.18 28.05
C ALA A 151 -14.54 -42.60 28.07
N GLY A 152 -15.26 -42.43 26.98
CA GLY A 152 -16.55 -43.04 26.80
C GLY A 152 -17.41 -42.42 25.68
N ALA A 153 -17.60 -43.24 24.64
CA ALA A 153 -18.69 -43.16 23.62
C ALA A 153 -18.52 -42.19 22.44
N VAL A 154 -18.18 -42.77 21.30
CA VAL A 154 -18.40 -42.23 19.94
C VAL A 154 -19.91 -42.20 19.67
N PRO A 155 -20.46 -41.15 19.12
CA PRO A 155 -21.13 -41.29 17.84
C PRO A 155 -20.67 -40.24 16.78
N ALA A 156 -20.94 -40.62 15.56
CA ALA A 156 -20.54 -40.13 14.25
C ALA A 156 -20.76 -38.65 13.96
N ALA A 157 -19.83 -38.17 13.10
CA ALA A 157 -19.97 -37.15 12.04
C ALA A 157 -20.79 -35.87 12.30
N ASP A 158 -20.07 -34.71 12.40
CA ASP A 158 -20.23 -33.62 11.44
C ASP A 158 -19.25 -32.48 11.71
N ALA A 159 -18.84 -31.83 10.63
CA ALA A 159 -18.18 -30.52 10.56
C ALA A 159 -16.85 -30.35 11.32
N GLY A 160 -15.76 -30.44 10.60
CA GLY A 160 -14.43 -30.01 11.04
C GLY A 160 -14.41 -28.54 11.47
N PRO A 161 -13.51 -28.17 12.42
CA PRO A 161 -13.41 -26.79 12.89
C PRO A 161 -12.93 -25.89 11.75
N SER A 162 -13.71 -24.85 11.48
CA SER A 162 -13.31 -23.73 10.62
C SER A 162 -11.95 -23.18 11.11
N PRO A 163 -10.98 -22.92 10.24
CA PRO A 163 -9.71 -22.37 10.65
C PRO A 163 -9.93 -21.03 11.33
N ALA A 164 -9.27 -20.83 12.47
CA ALA A 164 -9.28 -19.57 13.20
C ALA A 164 -9.00 -18.40 12.23
N PRO A 165 -9.75 -17.28 12.30
CA PRO A 165 -9.54 -16.15 11.42
C PRO A 165 -8.12 -15.62 11.60
N GLY A 166 -7.32 -15.69 10.52
CA GLY A 166 -6.04 -14.99 10.45
C GLY A 166 -6.25 -13.48 10.62
N PRO A 167 -5.19 -12.69 10.87
CA PRO A 167 -5.32 -11.26 11.06
C PRO A 167 -6.11 -10.64 9.90
N ALA A 168 -7.17 -9.90 10.23
CA ALA A 168 -8.11 -9.33 9.26
C ALA A 168 -7.36 -8.46 8.24
N ARG A 169 -7.39 -8.86 6.97
CA ARG A 169 -6.73 -8.13 5.87
C ARG A 169 -7.47 -6.83 5.62
N SER A 170 -6.77 -5.70 5.63
CA SER A 170 -7.38 -4.40 5.35
C SER A 170 -6.30 -3.35 5.07
N ASN A 171 -6.58 -2.41 4.16
CA ASN A 171 -5.78 -1.22 3.94
C ASN A 171 -6.28 0.01 4.70
N LEU A 172 -7.34 -0.13 5.50
CA LEU A 172 -7.85 0.95 6.34
C LEU A 172 -6.90 1.23 7.52
N PRO A 173 -6.74 2.49 7.93
CA PRO A 173 -5.99 2.86 9.13
C PRO A 173 -6.52 2.12 10.38
N LEU A 174 -5.61 1.75 11.29
CA LEU A 174 -5.99 1.08 12.56
C LEU A 174 -6.87 1.99 13.45
N HIS A 175 -6.60 3.29 13.41
CA HIS A 175 -7.36 4.30 14.14
C HIS A 175 -8.10 5.19 13.15
N LEU A 176 -9.41 5.10 13.16
CA LEU A 176 -10.29 5.99 12.40
C LEU A 176 -10.68 7.20 13.25
N PRO A 177 -10.88 8.38 12.64
CA PRO A 177 -11.38 9.55 13.35
C PRO A 177 -12.74 9.26 14.02
N ALA A 178 -13.02 9.93 15.13
CA ALA A 178 -14.30 9.81 15.83
C ALA A 178 -15.46 10.26 14.93
N LEU A 179 -16.53 9.51 14.96
CA LEU A 179 -17.78 9.82 14.25
C LEU A 179 -18.73 10.51 15.22
N TYR A 180 -19.33 11.63 14.81
CA TYR A 180 -20.22 12.43 15.64
C TYR A 180 -21.64 12.38 15.09
N GLY A 181 -22.61 11.99 15.95
CA GLY A 181 -24.04 11.99 15.64
C GLY A 181 -24.43 11.12 14.44
N ARG A 182 -23.73 10.00 14.19
CA ARG A 182 -23.94 9.08 13.05
C ARG A 182 -24.05 7.62 13.46
N ASP A 183 -24.29 7.34 14.74
CA ASP A 183 -24.37 5.96 15.24
C ASP A 183 -25.53 5.18 14.61
N ALA A 184 -26.65 5.85 14.37
CA ALA A 184 -27.82 5.26 13.72
C ALA A 184 -27.52 4.88 12.25
N GLU A 185 -26.90 5.79 11.49
CA GLU A 185 -26.53 5.55 10.09
C GLU A 185 -25.44 4.47 9.99
N LEU A 186 -24.49 4.44 10.92
CA LEU A 186 -23.46 3.38 10.98
C LEU A 186 -24.11 2.00 11.16
N ALA A 187 -25.05 1.88 12.12
CA ALA A 187 -25.80 0.65 12.33
C ALA A 187 -26.67 0.28 11.13
N GLN A 188 -27.33 1.25 10.52
CA GLN A 188 -28.19 1.07 9.34
C GLN A 188 -27.38 0.57 8.14
N VAL A 189 -26.27 1.23 7.81
CA VAL A 189 -25.42 0.82 6.66
C VAL A 189 -24.84 -0.58 6.90
N SER A 190 -24.42 -0.87 8.13
CA SER A 190 -23.92 -2.20 8.49
C SER A 190 -24.98 -3.29 8.27
N ALA A 191 -26.22 -3.04 8.67
CA ALA A 191 -27.34 -3.97 8.45
C ALA A 191 -27.73 -4.10 6.97
N LEU A 192 -27.67 -3.00 6.21
CA LEU A 192 -27.94 -3.04 4.77
C LEU A 192 -26.91 -3.88 4.01
N LEU A 193 -25.63 -3.85 4.38
CA LEU A 193 -24.58 -4.66 3.77
C LEU A 193 -24.73 -6.17 4.06
N ASP A 194 -25.51 -6.56 5.08
CA ASP A 194 -25.85 -7.96 5.30
C ASP A 194 -26.87 -8.50 4.28
N VAL A 195 -27.76 -7.62 3.83
CA VAL A 195 -28.88 -7.99 2.94
C VAL A 195 -28.56 -7.68 1.47
N HIS A 196 -27.96 -6.53 1.20
CA HIS A 196 -27.73 -6.03 -0.15
C HIS A 196 -26.29 -6.20 -0.61
N PRO A 197 -26.07 -6.65 -1.84
CA PRO A 197 -24.70 -6.78 -2.40
C PRO A 197 -24.03 -5.44 -2.61
N VAL A 198 -24.78 -4.38 -2.88
CA VAL A 198 -24.29 -3.02 -3.10
C VAL A 198 -25.10 -2.01 -2.31
N VAL A 199 -24.39 -1.21 -1.52
CA VAL A 199 -24.98 -0.08 -0.77
C VAL A 199 -24.28 1.20 -1.22
N SER A 200 -25.04 2.17 -1.69
CA SER A 200 -24.54 3.48 -2.14
C SER A 200 -24.93 4.57 -1.14
N LEU A 201 -23.92 5.20 -0.54
CA LEU A 201 -24.08 6.41 0.27
C LEU A 201 -24.10 7.64 -0.64
N VAL A 202 -25.26 8.23 -0.84
CA VAL A 202 -25.46 9.34 -1.76
C VAL A 202 -25.74 10.62 -0.97
N ALA A 203 -24.91 11.64 -1.19
CA ALA A 203 -25.11 12.97 -0.64
C ALA A 203 -24.23 14.00 -1.37
N THR A 204 -24.52 15.28 -1.15
CA THR A 204 -23.66 16.38 -1.60
C THR A 204 -22.26 16.30 -1.00
N ALA A 205 -21.29 17.02 -1.59
CA ALA A 205 -19.92 17.10 -1.07
C ALA A 205 -19.92 17.68 0.37
N GLY A 206 -18.96 17.26 1.18
CA GLY A 206 -18.74 17.79 2.54
C GLY A 206 -19.67 17.28 3.63
N VAL A 207 -20.66 16.40 3.32
CA VAL A 207 -21.62 15.84 4.30
C VAL A 207 -21.04 14.74 5.17
N GLY A 208 -19.86 14.18 4.81
CA GLY A 208 -19.19 13.15 5.61
C GLY A 208 -19.42 11.73 5.13
N LYS A 209 -19.80 11.51 3.84
CA LYS A 209 -19.94 10.16 3.23
C LYS A 209 -18.75 9.26 3.49
N THR A 210 -17.55 9.72 3.13
CA THR A 210 -16.28 9.02 3.29
C THR A 210 -16.00 8.65 4.76
N HIS A 211 -16.28 9.57 5.71
CA HIS A 211 -16.09 9.30 7.14
C HIS A 211 -16.99 8.19 7.64
N LEU A 212 -18.29 8.24 7.30
CA LEU A 212 -19.25 7.20 7.66
C LEU A 212 -18.87 5.87 7.00
N ALA A 213 -18.56 5.86 5.70
CA ALA A 213 -18.20 4.65 4.97
C ALA A 213 -16.94 3.96 5.54
N ARG A 214 -15.91 4.74 5.88
CA ARG A 214 -14.70 4.23 6.54
C ARG A 214 -14.98 3.71 7.95
N ALA A 215 -15.87 4.38 8.72
CA ALA A 215 -16.26 3.90 10.04
C ALA A 215 -17.01 2.56 9.96
N VAL A 216 -17.95 2.42 9.02
CA VAL A 216 -18.66 1.16 8.73
C VAL A 216 -17.68 0.06 8.32
N ALA A 217 -16.82 0.34 7.35
CA ALA A 217 -15.82 -0.59 6.87
C ALA A 217 -14.87 -1.04 8.00
N GLY A 218 -14.50 -0.12 8.89
CA GLY A 218 -13.70 -0.39 10.08
C GLY A 218 -14.41 -1.30 11.08
N ALA A 219 -15.72 -1.04 11.35
CA ALA A 219 -16.55 -1.86 12.25
C ALA A 219 -16.75 -3.29 11.73
N LEU A 220 -16.80 -3.46 10.42
CA LEU A 220 -17.01 -4.75 9.76
C LEU A 220 -15.71 -5.52 9.45
N ARG A 221 -14.54 -5.00 9.82
CA ARG A 221 -13.22 -5.56 9.47
C ARG A 221 -13.05 -7.05 9.80
N GLY A 222 -13.61 -7.51 10.93
CA GLY A 222 -13.53 -8.91 11.36
C GLY A 222 -14.52 -9.86 10.68
N ARG A 223 -15.48 -9.34 9.91
CA ARG A 223 -16.56 -10.15 9.31
C ARG A 223 -16.22 -10.71 7.95
N PHE A 224 -15.28 -10.12 7.23
CA PHE A 224 -14.90 -10.49 5.87
C PHE A 224 -13.56 -11.21 5.85
N ALA A 225 -13.56 -12.51 5.63
CA ALA A 225 -12.34 -13.34 5.61
C ALA A 225 -11.37 -12.94 4.47
N GLY A 226 -11.90 -12.48 3.33
CA GLY A 226 -11.14 -11.93 2.20
C GLY A 226 -10.64 -10.50 2.41
N GLY A 227 -11.07 -9.86 3.50
CA GLY A 227 -10.62 -8.52 3.90
C GLY A 227 -11.61 -7.40 3.60
N VAL A 228 -11.23 -6.21 4.08
CA VAL A 228 -11.95 -4.95 3.87
C VAL A 228 -11.01 -3.97 3.19
N TRP A 229 -11.40 -3.51 1.99
CA TRP A 229 -10.53 -2.76 1.10
C TRP A 229 -11.16 -1.41 0.71
N SER A 230 -10.46 -0.34 0.98
CA SER A 230 -10.86 1.02 0.59
C SER A 230 -10.11 1.44 -0.66
N VAL A 231 -10.85 1.87 -1.67
CA VAL A 231 -10.33 2.38 -2.95
C VAL A 231 -10.76 3.82 -3.10
N GLU A 232 -9.81 4.73 -3.10
CA GLU A 232 -10.04 6.16 -3.26
C GLU A 232 -9.98 6.51 -4.75
N LEU A 233 -11.12 6.86 -5.33
CA LEU A 233 -11.23 7.10 -6.77
C LEU A 233 -11.05 8.58 -7.15
N ALA A 234 -11.01 9.48 -6.16
CA ALA A 234 -10.88 10.93 -6.37
C ALA A 234 -9.69 11.34 -7.26
N GLU A 235 -8.61 10.58 -7.22
CA GLU A 235 -7.36 10.86 -7.94
C GLU A 235 -7.35 10.35 -9.40
N LEU A 236 -8.41 9.68 -9.84
CA LEU A 236 -8.48 9.11 -11.19
C LEU A 236 -8.91 10.16 -12.22
N SER A 237 -8.20 10.26 -13.31
CA SER A 237 -8.49 11.21 -14.39
C SER A 237 -9.62 10.75 -15.32
N HIS A 238 -9.89 9.44 -15.42
CA HIS A 238 -10.95 8.87 -16.26
C HIS A 238 -11.36 7.45 -15.82
N GLY A 239 -12.55 7.02 -16.23
CA GLY A 239 -13.16 5.75 -15.83
C GLY A 239 -12.35 4.49 -16.17
N GLY A 240 -11.53 4.50 -17.24
CA GLY A 240 -10.67 3.38 -17.61
C GLY A 240 -9.62 3.01 -16.55
N LEU A 241 -9.40 3.86 -15.56
CA LEU A 241 -8.48 3.61 -14.44
C LEU A 241 -9.13 2.94 -13.22
N VAL A 242 -10.45 2.81 -13.16
CA VAL A 242 -11.17 2.29 -12.00
C VAL A 242 -10.79 0.83 -11.70
N ALA A 243 -10.88 -0.06 -12.67
CA ALA A 243 -10.49 -1.46 -12.50
C ALA A 243 -8.98 -1.63 -12.24
N PRO A 244 -8.09 -0.93 -12.93
CA PRO A 244 -6.67 -0.87 -12.59
C PRO A 244 -6.39 -0.42 -11.14
N GLU A 245 -7.08 0.61 -10.66
CA GLU A 245 -6.88 1.09 -9.30
C GLU A 245 -7.38 0.08 -8.27
N LEU A 246 -8.54 -0.54 -8.48
CA LEU A 246 -9.02 -1.62 -7.62
C LEU A 246 -8.03 -2.80 -7.61
N ALA A 247 -7.50 -3.17 -8.77
CA ALA A 247 -6.46 -4.19 -8.88
C ALA A 247 -5.23 -3.83 -8.05
N ARG A 248 -4.77 -2.57 -8.14
CA ARG A 248 -3.63 -2.05 -7.36
C ARG A 248 -3.87 -2.16 -5.85
N VAL A 249 -5.04 -1.71 -5.37
CA VAL A 249 -5.40 -1.73 -3.94
C VAL A 249 -5.51 -3.15 -3.41
N LEU A 250 -6.15 -4.03 -4.16
CA LEU A 250 -6.21 -5.45 -3.84
C LEU A 250 -4.83 -6.13 -3.98
N GLY A 251 -3.88 -5.37 -4.55
CA GLY A 251 -2.50 -5.74 -4.72
C GLY A 251 -2.30 -6.80 -5.83
N PHE A 252 -3.01 -6.78 -6.98
CA PHE A 252 -2.77 -7.67 -8.12
C PHE A 252 -2.54 -6.89 -9.43
N GLN A 253 -1.90 -7.55 -10.38
CA GLN A 253 -1.69 -7.00 -11.72
C GLN A 253 -2.80 -7.46 -12.67
N LEU A 254 -3.12 -6.59 -13.64
CA LEU A 254 -4.08 -6.91 -14.67
C LEU A 254 -3.44 -7.82 -15.73
N ALA A 255 -4.16 -8.80 -16.20
CA ALA A 255 -3.71 -9.69 -17.26
C ALA A 255 -3.70 -8.96 -18.61
N GLU A 256 -2.62 -9.12 -19.39
CA GLU A 256 -2.58 -8.60 -20.75
C GLU A 256 -3.53 -9.39 -21.66
N GLY A 257 -4.17 -8.67 -22.57
CA GLY A 257 -5.10 -9.27 -23.52
C GLY A 257 -6.50 -9.56 -22.97
N ARG A 258 -6.77 -9.25 -21.69
CA ARG A 258 -8.10 -9.33 -21.06
C ARG A 258 -8.56 -7.95 -20.61
N SER A 259 -9.86 -7.81 -20.50
CA SER A 259 -10.45 -6.62 -19.89
C SER A 259 -9.97 -6.48 -18.44
N PRO A 260 -9.52 -5.28 -17.98
CA PRO A 260 -9.22 -5.03 -16.59
C PRO A 260 -10.36 -5.43 -15.63
N THR A 261 -11.58 -5.20 -16.03
CA THR A 261 -12.79 -5.55 -15.26
C THR A 261 -12.92 -7.06 -15.07
N GLU A 262 -12.76 -7.85 -16.13
CA GLU A 262 -12.83 -9.31 -16.06
C GLU A 262 -11.76 -9.86 -15.11
N THR A 263 -10.55 -9.36 -15.18
CA THR A 263 -9.44 -9.77 -14.30
C THR A 263 -9.76 -9.48 -12.83
N VAL A 264 -10.32 -8.32 -12.53
CA VAL A 264 -10.74 -7.94 -11.17
C VAL A 264 -11.82 -8.89 -10.66
N VAL A 265 -12.82 -9.18 -11.47
CA VAL A 265 -13.95 -10.04 -11.11
C VAL A 265 -13.49 -11.47 -10.85
N ASP A 266 -12.62 -12.03 -11.69
CA ASP A 266 -12.06 -13.37 -11.50
C ASP A 266 -11.32 -13.51 -10.16
N VAL A 267 -10.55 -12.51 -9.76
CA VAL A 267 -9.86 -12.50 -8.46
C VAL A 267 -10.84 -12.43 -7.30
N LEU A 268 -11.94 -11.69 -7.46
CA LEU A 268 -12.95 -11.49 -6.43
C LEU A 268 -13.95 -12.65 -6.31
N ARG A 269 -14.09 -13.50 -7.32
CA ARG A 269 -15.12 -14.54 -7.42
C ARG A 269 -15.24 -15.44 -6.19
N GLN A 270 -14.12 -15.79 -5.57
CA GLN A 270 -14.05 -16.64 -4.37
C GLN A 270 -13.75 -15.88 -3.07
N GLN A 271 -13.80 -14.55 -3.11
CA GLN A 271 -13.46 -13.73 -1.96
C GLN A 271 -14.73 -13.35 -1.19
N HIS A 272 -14.72 -13.57 0.13
CA HIS A 272 -15.70 -12.97 1.03
C HIS A 272 -15.14 -11.63 1.53
N ALA A 273 -15.32 -10.57 0.75
CA ALA A 273 -14.66 -9.28 0.95
C ALA A 273 -15.65 -8.11 0.96
N LEU A 274 -15.28 -7.01 1.63
CA LEU A 274 -15.96 -5.73 1.52
C LEU A 274 -15.06 -4.75 0.73
N LEU A 275 -15.61 -4.20 -0.34
CA LEU A 275 -14.99 -3.13 -1.13
C LEU A 275 -15.66 -1.80 -0.80
N LEU A 276 -14.90 -0.84 -0.32
CA LEU A 276 -15.31 0.55 -0.19
C LEU A 276 -14.76 1.32 -1.40
N LEU A 277 -15.65 1.71 -2.32
CA LEU A 277 -15.35 2.56 -3.47
C LEU A 277 -15.70 3.99 -3.09
N ASP A 278 -14.70 4.80 -2.83
CA ASP A 278 -14.88 6.14 -2.28
C ASP A 278 -14.75 7.19 -3.41
N ASN A 279 -15.71 8.08 -3.48
CA ASN A 279 -15.69 9.22 -4.39
C ASN A 279 -15.88 8.89 -5.87
N CYS A 280 -17.02 8.26 -6.18
CA CYS A 280 -17.28 7.71 -7.51
C CYS A 280 -17.87 8.72 -8.53
N GLU A 281 -18.23 9.94 -8.13
CA GLU A 281 -19.05 10.87 -8.90
C GLU A 281 -18.54 11.24 -10.28
N HIS A 282 -17.22 11.27 -10.48
CA HIS A 282 -16.60 11.64 -11.77
C HIS A 282 -16.29 10.44 -12.68
N VAL A 283 -16.44 9.20 -12.15
CA VAL A 283 -16.19 7.95 -12.89
C VAL A 283 -17.38 6.96 -12.76
N LEU A 284 -18.59 7.48 -12.57
CA LEU A 284 -19.81 6.76 -12.22
C LEU A 284 -20.10 5.58 -13.16
N ASP A 285 -20.06 5.81 -14.48
CA ASP A 285 -20.38 4.77 -15.47
C ASP A 285 -19.41 3.58 -15.38
N ALA A 286 -18.11 3.86 -15.26
CA ALA A 286 -17.10 2.83 -15.14
C ALA A 286 -17.21 2.04 -13.82
N VAL A 287 -17.56 2.73 -12.72
CA VAL A 287 -17.84 2.07 -11.44
C VAL A 287 -19.09 1.21 -11.54
N ALA A 288 -20.15 1.70 -12.19
CA ALA A 288 -21.38 0.97 -12.39
C ALA A 288 -21.16 -0.31 -13.22
N ASP A 289 -20.35 -0.24 -14.28
CA ASP A 289 -19.98 -1.39 -15.11
C ASP A 289 -19.18 -2.42 -14.31
N LEU A 290 -18.17 -1.97 -13.56
CA LEU A 290 -17.37 -2.84 -12.70
C LEU A 290 -18.21 -3.51 -11.61
N VAL A 291 -19.06 -2.75 -10.92
CA VAL A 291 -19.90 -3.27 -9.84
C VAL A 291 -20.93 -4.26 -10.36
N ARG A 292 -21.51 -4.04 -11.56
CA ARG A 292 -22.40 -5.02 -12.23
C ARG A 292 -21.68 -6.34 -12.50
N ALA A 293 -20.45 -6.28 -13.00
CA ALA A 293 -19.66 -7.48 -13.25
C ALA A 293 -19.30 -8.22 -11.94
N ILE A 294 -18.96 -7.49 -10.86
CA ILE A 294 -18.72 -8.07 -9.53
C ILE A 294 -19.99 -8.77 -9.00
N GLN A 295 -21.17 -8.12 -9.12
CA GLN A 295 -22.43 -8.73 -8.67
C GLN A 295 -22.78 -10.02 -9.40
N ALA A 296 -22.50 -10.09 -10.71
CA ALA A 296 -22.78 -11.26 -11.53
C ALA A 296 -21.93 -12.48 -11.15
N ASP A 297 -20.63 -12.27 -10.92
CA ASP A 297 -19.66 -13.34 -10.85
C ASP A 297 -18.99 -13.51 -9.47
N ALA A 298 -19.16 -12.57 -8.54
CA ALA A 298 -18.56 -12.61 -7.20
C ALA A 298 -19.60 -12.36 -6.09
N PRO A 299 -20.57 -13.26 -5.89
CA PRO A 299 -21.75 -13.00 -5.03
C PRO A 299 -21.44 -12.84 -3.55
N GLN A 300 -20.26 -13.27 -3.10
CA GLN A 300 -19.82 -13.11 -1.69
C GLN A 300 -19.13 -11.75 -1.42
N VAL A 301 -18.91 -10.94 -2.46
CA VAL A 301 -18.36 -9.59 -2.30
C VAL A 301 -19.48 -8.63 -1.99
N ARG A 302 -19.24 -7.78 -1.00
CA ARG A 302 -20.11 -6.63 -0.69
C ARG A 302 -19.42 -5.35 -1.15
N VAL A 303 -20.19 -4.44 -1.71
CA VAL A 303 -19.68 -3.16 -2.22
C VAL A 303 -20.38 -2.02 -1.48
N LEU A 304 -19.58 -1.15 -0.85
CA LEU A 304 -20.02 0.11 -0.28
C LEU A 304 -19.50 1.24 -1.15
N VAL A 305 -20.39 2.06 -1.66
CA VAL A 305 -20.05 3.15 -2.59
C VAL A 305 -20.31 4.49 -1.91
N THR A 306 -19.44 5.47 -2.10
CA THR A 306 -19.75 6.87 -1.81
C THR A 306 -19.77 7.69 -3.09
N SER A 307 -20.82 8.46 -3.29
CA SER A 307 -20.99 9.29 -4.49
C SER A 307 -21.96 10.45 -4.24
N GLN A 308 -22.02 11.41 -5.17
CA GLN A 308 -23.04 12.45 -5.18
C GLN A 308 -24.33 11.98 -5.88
N GLU A 309 -24.22 10.98 -6.76
CA GLU A 309 -25.33 10.36 -7.48
C GLU A 309 -25.30 8.84 -7.30
N PRO A 310 -26.45 8.15 -7.40
CA PRO A 310 -26.49 6.69 -7.39
C PRO A 310 -25.89 6.10 -8.66
N LEU A 311 -25.39 4.86 -8.57
CA LEU A 311 -24.87 4.10 -9.74
C LEU A 311 -25.99 3.71 -10.73
N LYS A 312 -27.24 3.65 -10.28
CA LYS A 312 -28.42 3.23 -11.07
C LYS A 312 -28.31 1.83 -11.66
N ILE A 313 -27.81 0.89 -10.86
CA ILE A 313 -27.65 -0.51 -11.23
C ILE A 313 -28.63 -1.43 -10.49
N PRO A 314 -28.99 -2.60 -11.06
CA PRO A 314 -29.85 -3.57 -10.37
C PRO A 314 -29.22 -4.02 -9.04
N GLY A 315 -30.02 -4.19 -7.99
CA GLY A 315 -29.55 -4.63 -6.69
C GLY A 315 -28.84 -3.57 -5.84
N GLU A 316 -28.68 -2.36 -6.33
CA GLU A 316 -28.18 -1.21 -5.58
C GLU A 316 -29.21 -0.77 -4.52
N HIS A 317 -28.78 -0.69 -3.27
CA HIS A 317 -29.56 -0.01 -2.23
C HIS A 317 -28.97 1.39 -2.00
N VAL A 318 -29.77 2.42 -2.25
CA VAL A 318 -29.37 3.83 -2.12
C VAL A 318 -29.76 4.37 -0.76
N LEU A 319 -28.79 4.69 0.07
CA LEU A 319 -29.00 5.44 1.31
C LEU A 319 -28.61 6.90 1.07
N ARG A 320 -29.58 7.80 1.16
CA ARG A 320 -29.34 9.23 1.10
C ARG A 320 -28.91 9.73 2.47
N LEU A 321 -27.67 10.23 2.55
CA LEU A 321 -27.12 10.75 3.78
C LEU A 321 -27.47 12.23 3.92
N ASP A 322 -28.17 12.57 5.00
CA ASP A 322 -28.45 13.94 5.36
C ASP A 322 -27.27 14.62 6.08
N THR A 323 -27.35 15.94 6.29
CA THR A 323 -26.41 16.69 7.11
C THR A 323 -26.51 16.26 8.57
N LEU A 324 -25.58 16.67 9.44
CA LEU A 324 -25.66 16.37 10.86
C LEU A 324 -26.90 16.99 11.49
N ALA A 325 -27.54 16.25 12.39
CA ALA A 325 -28.71 16.72 13.10
C ALA A 325 -28.42 18.04 13.82
N LEU A 326 -29.30 19.02 13.62
CA LEU A 326 -29.31 20.31 14.32
C LEU A 326 -29.98 20.16 15.69
N PRO A 327 -29.77 21.10 16.64
CA PRO A 327 -30.45 21.06 17.92
C PRO A 327 -31.99 21.16 17.79
N ASP A 328 -32.73 20.29 18.45
CA ASP A 328 -34.19 20.20 18.47
C ASP A 328 -34.84 21.18 19.46
N GLY A 329 -34.18 22.29 19.80
CA GLY A 329 -34.72 23.27 20.73
C GLY A 329 -33.63 24.16 21.34
N PRO A 330 -34.04 25.14 22.12
CA PRO A 330 -33.14 26.04 22.82
C PRO A 330 -32.49 25.32 24.03
N GLY A 331 -31.27 25.79 24.38
CA GLY A 331 -30.58 25.40 25.61
C GLY A 331 -29.47 24.37 25.44
N LEU A 332 -28.68 24.23 26.48
CA LEU A 332 -27.45 23.42 26.50
C LEU A 332 -27.70 21.93 26.28
N ALA A 333 -28.79 21.40 26.80
CA ALA A 333 -29.10 19.96 26.68
C ALA A 333 -29.41 19.58 25.23
N ALA A 334 -30.27 20.36 24.52
CA ALA A 334 -30.56 20.16 23.11
C ALA A 334 -29.33 20.36 22.23
N ALA A 335 -28.49 21.36 22.55
CA ALA A 335 -27.23 21.59 21.85
C ALA A 335 -26.28 20.39 21.97
N ARG A 336 -26.10 19.81 23.16
CA ARG A 336 -25.23 18.65 23.40
C ARG A 336 -25.71 17.36 22.71
N ALA A 337 -26.98 17.20 22.51
CA ALA A 337 -27.56 16.05 21.80
C ALA A 337 -27.34 16.11 20.29
N SER A 338 -27.06 17.29 19.74
CA SER A 338 -26.89 17.52 18.30
C SER A 338 -25.52 17.09 17.79
N GLY A 339 -25.49 16.26 16.76
CA GLY A 339 -24.25 15.85 16.10
C GLY A 339 -23.46 17.01 15.47
N ALA A 340 -24.18 18.01 14.95
CA ALA A 340 -23.56 19.22 14.40
C ALA A 340 -22.83 20.04 15.49
N VAL A 341 -23.43 20.18 16.67
CA VAL A 341 -22.83 20.88 17.80
C VAL A 341 -21.66 20.08 18.38
N GLN A 342 -21.79 18.75 18.51
CA GLN A 342 -20.69 17.89 18.98
C GLN A 342 -19.45 18.03 18.12
N LEU A 343 -19.62 17.96 16.79
CA LEU A 343 -18.50 18.16 15.85
C LEU A 343 -17.91 19.57 15.97
N LEU A 344 -18.75 20.60 15.96
CA LEU A 344 -18.31 21.99 16.02
C LEU A 344 -17.57 22.28 17.35
N GLU A 345 -18.10 21.86 18.49
CA GLU A 345 -17.48 21.99 19.81
C GLU A 345 -16.11 21.34 19.83
N GLN A 346 -15.99 20.09 19.32
CA GLN A 346 -14.73 19.37 19.30
C GLN A 346 -13.67 20.07 18.42
N ARG A 347 -14.08 20.60 17.25
CA ARG A 347 -13.19 21.33 16.36
C ARG A 347 -12.78 22.69 16.94
N ILE A 348 -13.68 23.39 17.59
CA ILE A 348 -13.35 24.64 18.30
C ILE A 348 -12.37 24.34 19.45
N ARG A 349 -12.59 23.28 20.24
CA ARG A 349 -11.67 22.89 21.32
C ARG A 349 -10.28 22.53 20.80
N ALA A 350 -10.18 21.91 19.63
CA ALA A 350 -8.88 21.63 19.02
C ALA A 350 -8.12 22.90 18.67
N ALA A 351 -8.82 23.97 18.23
CA ALA A 351 -8.25 25.26 17.87
C ALA A 351 -8.12 26.22 19.09
N LEU A 352 -8.97 26.05 20.11
CA LEU A 352 -9.04 26.86 21.32
C LEU A 352 -9.27 25.97 22.55
N PRO A 353 -8.22 25.43 23.18
CA PRO A 353 -8.32 24.42 24.24
C PRO A 353 -9.19 24.82 25.47
N GLY A 354 -9.34 26.11 25.74
CA GLY A 354 -10.19 26.63 26.82
C GLY A 354 -11.68 26.72 26.47
N PHE A 355 -12.10 26.39 25.25
CA PHE A 355 -13.50 26.49 24.84
C PHE A 355 -14.34 25.37 25.49
N ALA A 356 -15.48 25.74 26.04
CA ALA A 356 -16.48 24.81 26.53
C ALA A 356 -17.89 25.29 26.11
N LEU A 357 -18.75 24.34 25.79
CA LEU A 357 -20.17 24.62 25.53
C LEU A 357 -20.87 24.89 26.88
N THR A 358 -21.46 26.10 27.02
CA THR A 358 -22.14 26.56 28.22
C THR A 358 -23.54 27.09 27.87
N GLU A 359 -24.40 27.35 28.86
CA GLU A 359 -25.69 27.96 28.64
C GLU A 359 -25.60 29.31 27.92
N ASP A 360 -24.54 30.13 28.20
CA ASP A 360 -24.36 31.45 27.61
C ASP A 360 -24.00 31.43 26.12
N ASN A 361 -23.33 30.37 25.66
CA ASN A 361 -22.89 30.28 24.26
C ASN A 361 -23.65 29.22 23.44
N ALA A 362 -24.44 28.33 24.04
CA ALA A 362 -25.16 27.27 23.36
C ALA A 362 -26.08 27.80 22.25
N GLY A 363 -26.78 28.91 22.47
CA GLY A 363 -27.63 29.53 21.47
C GLY A 363 -26.87 30.04 20.24
N ARG A 364 -25.66 30.63 20.44
CA ARG A 364 -24.80 31.09 19.33
C ARG A 364 -24.18 29.93 18.57
N VAL A 365 -23.77 28.86 19.27
CA VAL A 365 -23.25 27.64 18.65
C VAL A 365 -24.35 26.97 17.82
N ALA A 366 -25.56 26.86 18.36
CA ALA A 366 -26.72 26.31 17.64
C ALA A 366 -27.07 27.16 16.39
N ALA A 367 -27.07 28.48 16.52
CA ALA A 367 -27.29 29.36 15.38
C ALA A 367 -26.23 29.22 14.31
N LEU A 368 -24.96 29.04 14.68
CA LEU A 368 -23.86 28.79 13.74
C LEU A 368 -24.06 27.46 13.00
N CYS A 369 -24.42 26.38 13.72
CA CYS A 369 -24.73 25.09 13.10
C CYS A 369 -25.89 25.19 12.11
N ALA A 370 -26.96 25.91 12.47
CA ALA A 370 -28.12 26.11 11.62
C ALA A 370 -27.77 26.91 10.36
N ARG A 371 -26.95 27.97 10.48
CA ARG A 371 -26.48 28.76 9.33
C ARG A 371 -25.63 28.00 8.36
N LEU A 372 -24.96 26.97 8.82
CA LEU A 372 -24.11 26.07 8.03
C LEU A 372 -24.82 24.77 7.67
N ASP A 373 -26.16 24.70 7.83
CA ASP A 373 -27.03 23.57 7.49
C ASP A 373 -26.55 22.22 8.09
N GLY A 374 -25.77 22.25 9.19
CA GLY A 374 -25.19 21.04 9.79
C GLY A 374 -24.19 20.32 8.86
N ILE A 375 -23.64 20.98 7.83
CA ILE A 375 -22.67 20.39 6.89
C ILE A 375 -21.29 20.26 7.60
N PRO A 376 -20.78 19.03 7.83
CA PRO A 376 -19.55 18.80 8.56
C PRO A 376 -18.37 19.65 8.10
N LEU A 377 -18.06 19.67 6.82
CA LEU A 377 -16.94 20.45 6.27
C LEU A 377 -17.13 21.96 6.50
N ALA A 378 -18.36 22.48 6.37
CA ALA A 378 -18.63 23.88 6.64
C ALA A 378 -18.45 24.22 8.14
N LEU A 379 -18.85 23.30 9.04
CA LEU A 379 -18.64 23.43 10.49
C LEU A 379 -17.15 23.42 10.85
N GLU A 380 -16.35 22.55 10.23
CA GLU A 380 -14.89 22.49 10.44
C GLU A 380 -14.19 23.78 9.99
N LEU A 381 -14.54 24.28 8.79
CA LEU A 381 -14.03 25.55 8.27
C LEU A 381 -14.41 26.74 9.17
N ALA A 382 -15.63 26.73 9.73
CA ALA A 382 -16.10 27.75 10.65
C ALA A 382 -15.37 27.66 12.01
N ALA A 383 -15.20 26.47 12.56
CA ALA A 383 -14.50 26.25 13.82
C ALA A 383 -13.08 26.84 13.83
N ALA A 384 -12.36 26.68 12.72
CA ALA A 384 -11.01 27.23 12.55
C ALA A 384 -10.95 28.77 12.56
N ARG A 385 -12.09 29.44 12.49
CA ARG A 385 -12.20 30.92 12.53
C ARG A 385 -12.61 31.47 13.89
N VAL A 386 -13.16 30.64 14.76
CA VAL A 386 -13.62 31.06 16.09
C VAL A 386 -12.52 31.69 16.94
N PRO A 387 -11.25 31.21 16.94
CA PRO A 387 -10.18 31.85 17.71
C PRO A 387 -9.93 33.32 17.34
N VAL A 388 -10.15 33.68 16.06
CA VAL A 388 -9.86 35.04 15.53
C VAL A 388 -11.08 35.95 15.56
N LEU A 389 -12.28 35.42 15.27
CA LEU A 389 -13.50 36.24 15.07
C LEU A 389 -14.47 36.16 16.25
N GLY A 390 -14.32 35.20 17.14
CA GLY A 390 -15.36 34.84 18.11
C GLY A 390 -16.62 34.27 17.43
N LEU A 391 -17.54 33.72 18.21
CA LEU A 391 -18.80 33.17 17.69
C LEU A 391 -19.70 34.25 17.07
N GLU A 392 -19.78 35.41 17.72
CA GLU A 392 -20.65 36.54 17.32
C GLU A 392 -20.14 37.21 16.04
N GLY A 393 -18.83 37.51 15.99
CA GLY A 393 -18.22 38.10 14.80
C GLY A 393 -18.26 37.19 13.57
N LEU A 394 -18.22 35.85 13.79
CA LEU A 394 -18.36 34.86 12.73
C LEU A 394 -19.81 34.83 12.18
N LEU A 395 -20.82 34.80 13.07
CA LEU A 395 -22.23 34.80 12.70
C LEU A 395 -22.60 36.04 11.87
N ALA A 396 -22.19 37.23 12.33
CA ALA A 396 -22.45 38.49 11.63
C ALA A 396 -21.90 38.48 10.19
N ARG A 397 -20.67 37.98 9.99
CA ARG A 397 -20.02 37.95 8.67
C ARG A 397 -20.63 36.89 7.74
N LEU A 398 -21.08 35.76 8.29
CA LEU A 398 -21.79 34.76 7.50
C LEU A 398 -23.11 35.31 6.99
N ASP A 399 -23.86 36.04 7.82
CA ASP A 399 -25.12 36.69 7.45
C ASP A 399 -24.99 37.70 6.30
N GLU A 400 -23.93 38.51 6.29
CA GLU A 400 -23.65 39.46 5.21
C GLU A 400 -23.40 38.76 3.86
N ARG A 401 -22.61 37.68 3.86
CA ARG A 401 -22.27 36.95 2.63
C ARG A 401 -23.42 36.11 2.07
N PHE A 402 -24.21 35.46 2.94
CA PHE A 402 -25.40 34.73 2.49
C PHE A 402 -26.43 35.64 1.83
N LYS A 403 -26.57 36.89 2.25
CA LYS A 403 -27.39 37.89 1.59
C LYS A 403 -26.93 38.23 0.17
N VAL A 404 -25.63 38.24 -0.08
CA VAL A 404 -25.04 38.53 -1.40
C VAL A 404 -25.19 37.36 -2.36
N LEU A 405 -25.09 36.11 -1.87
CA LEU A 405 -25.10 34.87 -2.68
C LEU A 405 -26.52 34.40 -3.04
N THR A 406 -27.54 34.76 -2.27
CA THR A 406 -28.94 34.42 -2.54
C THR A 406 -29.60 35.28 -3.64
N GLY A 407 -28.91 36.31 -4.13
CA GLY A 407 -29.40 37.20 -5.19
C GLY A 407 -29.30 36.69 -6.64
N GLY A 408 -28.73 35.54 -6.89
CA GLY A 408 -28.48 35.03 -8.25
C GLY A 408 -28.73 33.54 -8.46
N ARG A 409 -29.75 33.23 -9.27
CA ARG A 409 -30.14 31.92 -9.83
C ARG A 409 -30.69 30.85 -8.87
N ARG A 410 -32.01 30.69 -8.95
CA ARG A 410 -32.78 29.53 -8.49
C ARG A 410 -32.42 28.31 -9.34
N GLY A 411 -31.74 27.30 -8.77
CA GLY A 411 -31.50 26.04 -9.49
C GLY A 411 -30.46 25.06 -8.91
N GLY A 412 -29.62 25.44 -7.95
CA GLY A 412 -28.70 24.49 -7.28
C GLY A 412 -29.22 24.04 -5.92
N LEU A 413 -28.96 22.80 -5.50
CA LEU A 413 -29.31 22.35 -4.15
C LEU A 413 -28.71 23.34 -3.12
N ALA A 414 -29.52 23.88 -2.23
CA ALA A 414 -29.13 24.89 -1.23
C ALA A 414 -27.85 24.49 -0.45
N ARG A 415 -27.67 23.21 -0.13
CA ARG A 415 -26.51 22.64 0.57
C ARG A 415 -25.20 22.78 -0.21
N HIS A 416 -25.23 22.66 -1.54
CA HIS A 416 -24.02 22.85 -2.37
C HIS A 416 -23.58 24.31 -2.38
N GLN A 417 -24.56 25.22 -2.40
CA GLN A 417 -24.30 26.66 -2.29
C GLN A 417 -23.73 27.04 -0.94
N THR A 418 -24.18 26.39 0.15
CA THR A 418 -23.67 26.60 1.51
C THR A 418 -22.20 26.19 1.63
N LEU A 419 -21.80 25.03 1.09
CA LEU A 419 -20.41 24.59 1.12
C LEU A 419 -19.50 25.48 0.27
N GLN A 420 -19.94 25.85 -0.95
CA GLN A 420 -19.22 26.79 -1.80
C GLN A 420 -19.09 28.18 -1.13
N ALA A 421 -20.14 28.63 -0.44
CA ALA A 421 -20.09 29.85 0.33
C ALA A 421 -19.10 29.79 1.49
N ALA A 422 -19.02 28.66 2.22
CA ALA A 422 -18.08 28.46 3.31
C ALA A 422 -16.62 28.41 2.81
N LEU A 423 -16.37 27.72 1.69
CA LEU A 423 -15.06 27.71 1.04
C LEU A 423 -14.67 29.09 0.51
N ALA A 424 -15.58 29.78 -0.18
CA ALA A 424 -15.36 31.14 -0.68
C ALA A 424 -15.14 32.15 0.46
N PHE A 425 -15.84 31.99 1.60
CA PHE A 425 -15.62 32.79 2.79
C PHE A 425 -14.21 32.55 3.35
N SER A 426 -13.84 31.27 3.54
CA SER A 426 -12.52 30.92 4.06
C SER A 426 -11.40 31.40 3.14
N HIS A 427 -11.55 31.24 1.83
CA HIS A 427 -10.64 31.74 0.81
C HIS A 427 -10.53 33.26 0.81
N GLY A 428 -11.64 33.97 0.94
CA GLY A 428 -11.67 35.44 0.96
C GLY A 428 -11.04 36.08 2.21
N LEU A 429 -10.80 35.29 3.26
CA LEU A 429 -10.04 35.73 4.44
C LEU A 429 -8.53 35.47 4.31
N LEU A 430 -8.09 34.90 3.21
CA LEU A 430 -6.67 34.76 2.90
C LEU A 430 -6.14 36.06 2.28
N GLY A 431 -4.87 36.37 2.54
CA GLY A 431 -4.14 37.37 1.77
C GLY A 431 -3.97 36.94 0.31
N ALA A 432 -3.70 37.88 -0.58
CA ALA A 432 -3.58 37.63 -2.02
C ALA A 432 -2.59 36.52 -2.37
N ASP A 433 -1.43 36.49 -1.71
CA ASP A 433 -0.39 35.48 -1.95
C ASP A 433 -0.82 34.09 -1.46
N ALA A 434 -1.48 33.99 -0.29
CA ALA A 434 -2.02 32.73 0.22
C ALA A 434 -3.16 32.20 -0.68
N GLN A 435 -4.00 33.09 -1.28
CA GLN A 435 -4.98 32.72 -2.29
C GLN A 435 -4.31 32.18 -3.56
N ALA A 436 -3.21 32.82 -3.99
CA ALA A 436 -2.43 32.36 -5.13
C ALA A 436 -1.82 30.98 -4.87
N VAL A 437 -1.16 30.79 -3.73
CA VAL A 437 -0.61 29.48 -3.33
C VAL A 437 -1.73 28.43 -3.28
N PHE A 438 -2.84 28.72 -2.62
CA PHE A 438 -3.98 27.80 -2.53
C PHE A 438 -4.47 27.31 -3.90
N ARG A 439 -4.74 28.22 -4.87
CA ARG A 439 -5.21 27.80 -6.19
C ARG A 439 -4.16 27.03 -6.98
N ARG A 440 -2.86 27.35 -6.79
CA ARG A 440 -1.73 26.64 -7.41
C ARG A 440 -1.59 25.21 -6.90
N LEU A 441 -1.88 24.96 -5.61
CA LEU A 441 -1.88 23.62 -5.04
C LEU A 441 -2.96 22.70 -5.63
N GLY A 442 -3.98 23.26 -6.29
CA GLY A 442 -4.98 22.50 -7.01
C GLY A 442 -4.44 21.65 -8.17
N VAL A 443 -3.19 21.83 -8.62
CA VAL A 443 -2.61 20.99 -9.68
C VAL A 443 -2.15 19.61 -9.20
N PHE A 444 -1.99 19.41 -7.88
CA PHE A 444 -1.64 18.12 -7.32
C PHE A 444 -2.83 17.17 -7.34
N ALA A 445 -2.66 15.98 -7.94
CA ALA A 445 -3.72 14.99 -8.05
C ALA A 445 -3.93 14.16 -6.77
N GLY A 446 -2.92 14.13 -5.88
CA GLY A 446 -2.97 13.38 -4.64
C GLY A 446 -2.31 14.12 -3.49
N THR A 447 -1.63 13.36 -2.64
CA THR A 447 -0.81 13.96 -1.58
C THR A 447 0.47 14.55 -2.14
N PHE A 448 1.03 15.55 -1.46
CA PHE A 448 2.30 16.20 -1.84
C PHE A 448 3.13 16.56 -0.61
N SER A 449 4.43 16.69 -0.78
CA SER A 449 5.34 17.18 0.27
C SER A 449 5.39 18.71 0.30
N ALA A 450 5.89 19.28 1.40
CA ALA A 450 6.15 20.72 1.48
C ALA A 450 7.15 21.16 0.39
N ASP A 451 8.19 20.37 0.12
CA ASP A 451 9.17 20.66 -0.92
C ASP A 451 8.53 20.69 -2.31
N ALA A 452 7.65 19.73 -2.63
CA ALA A 452 6.92 19.70 -3.90
C ALA A 452 6.02 20.93 -4.05
N ALA A 453 5.32 21.33 -2.96
CA ALA A 453 4.52 22.55 -2.96
C ALA A 453 5.36 23.80 -3.20
N GLN A 454 6.55 23.91 -2.57
CA GLN A 454 7.49 24.99 -2.80
C GLN A 454 7.97 25.01 -4.27
N ASP A 455 8.33 23.87 -4.83
CA ASP A 455 8.81 23.77 -6.23
C ASP A 455 7.75 24.15 -7.25
N VAL A 456 6.50 23.80 -6.96
CA VAL A 456 5.38 24.06 -7.88
C VAL A 456 4.80 25.45 -7.65
N ALA A 457 4.46 25.83 -6.44
CA ALA A 457 3.67 27.04 -6.17
C ALA A 457 4.47 28.35 -6.06
N SER A 458 5.81 28.28 -5.97
CA SER A 458 6.66 29.50 -5.94
C SER A 458 6.83 30.15 -7.31
N ASP A 459 7.07 31.45 -7.36
CA ASP A 459 7.47 32.22 -8.55
C ASP A 459 8.32 33.45 -8.14
N ALA A 460 8.50 34.41 -9.04
CA ALA A 460 9.26 35.63 -8.76
C ALA A 460 8.59 36.54 -7.71
N ALA A 461 7.27 36.42 -7.54
CA ALA A 461 6.50 37.22 -6.57
C ALA A 461 6.36 36.51 -5.21
N ILE A 462 6.25 35.19 -5.21
CA ILE A 462 6.07 34.35 -4.01
C ILE A 462 7.22 33.35 -3.98
N ASP A 463 8.22 33.61 -3.17
CA ASP A 463 9.38 32.74 -3.02
C ASP A 463 9.07 31.44 -2.28
N ARG A 464 10.03 30.50 -2.26
CA ARG A 464 9.87 29.17 -1.64
C ARG A 464 9.53 29.24 -0.15
N TRP A 465 10.10 30.19 0.60
CA TRP A 465 9.85 30.34 2.04
C TRP A 465 8.45 30.90 2.28
N ALA A 466 8.03 31.89 1.49
CA ALA A 466 6.68 32.41 1.53
C ALA A 466 5.62 31.33 1.23
N VAL A 467 5.89 30.40 0.29
CA VAL A 467 5.02 29.24 0.05
C VAL A 467 4.89 28.39 1.31
N LEU A 468 5.99 28.13 2.04
CA LEU A 468 5.95 27.33 3.28
C LEU A 468 5.13 28.04 4.38
N ASP A 469 5.28 29.34 4.55
CA ASP A 469 4.50 30.13 5.51
C ASP A 469 3.00 30.12 5.14
N HIS A 470 2.68 30.23 3.86
CA HIS A 470 1.30 30.15 3.38
C HIS A 470 0.73 28.73 3.52
N LEU A 471 1.53 27.67 3.36
CA LEU A 471 1.09 26.30 3.66
C LEU A 471 0.70 26.15 5.12
N GLY A 472 1.50 26.66 6.07
CA GLY A 472 1.14 26.72 7.48
C GLY A 472 -0.20 27.41 7.69
N THR A 473 -0.37 28.60 7.08
CA THR A 473 -1.64 29.34 7.12
C THR A 473 -2.82 28.55 6.56
N LEU A 474 -2.64 27.82 5.44
CA LEU A 474 -3.67 27.01 4.83
C LEU A 474 -4.04 25.78 5.67
N VAL A 475 -3.07 25.16 6.34
CA VAL A 475 -3.29 24.07 7.29
C VAL A 475 -4.05 24.57 8.51
N ASP A 476 -3.63 25.65 9.14
CA ASP A 476 -4.34 26.28 10.28
C ASP A 476 -5.78 26.62 9.96
N LYS A 477 -6.03 26.96 8.70
CA LYS A 477 -7.36 27.31 8.19
C LYS A 477 -8.17 26.14 7.67
N SER A 478 -7.69 24.90 7.83
CA SER A 478 -8.32 23.64 7.39
C SER A 478 -8.61 23.61 5.87
N MET A 479 -7.89 24.40 5.08
CA MET A 479 -7.99 24.39 3.62
C MET A 479 -6.99 23.41 2.98
N VAL A 480 -5.94 23.04 3.71
CA VAL A 480 -5.00 21.96 3.41
C VAL A 480 -4.94 21.04 4.63
N LEU A 481 -4.92 19.75 4.44
CA LEU A 481 -4.74 18.78 5.50
C LEU A 481 -3.30 18.28 5.50
N ALA A 482 -2.72 18.15 6.70
CA ALA A 482 -1.45 17.48 6.93
C ALA A 482 -1.72 16.12 7.60
N ASP A 483 -1.08 15.05 7.14
CA ASP A 483 -1.11 13.77 7.83
C ASP A 483 -0.14 13.77 9.03
N ARG A 484 -0.14 12.68 9.80
CA ARG A 484 0.74 12.50 10.97
C ARG A 484 2.05 11.78 10.62
N GLY A 485 2.43 11.78 9.35
CA GLY A 485 3.70 11.19 8.90
C GLY A 485 4.91 12.02 9.30
N ASP A 486 6.10 11.45 9.21
CA ASP A 486 7.38 12.14 9.37
C ASP A 486 8.27 11.80 8.16
N PRO A 487 8.46 12.75 7.23
CA PRO A 487 7.83 14.07 7.12
C PRO A 487 6.33 14.01 6.80
N PRO A 488 5.54 15.00 7.24
CA PRO A 488 4.10 15.05 6.97
C PRO A 488 3.83 15.24 5.48
N ARG A 489 2.79 14.56 4.98
CA ARG A 489 2.27 14.80 3.65
C ARG A 489 1.04 15.70 3.72
N LEU A 490 0.89 16.51 2.70
CA LEU A 490 -0.17 17.50 2.58
C LEU A 490 -1.17 17.05 1.51
N ARG A 491 -2.45 17.39 1.69
CA ARG A 491 -3.49 17.14 0.68
C ARG A 491 -4.63 18.14 0.79
N LEU A 492 -5.34 18.32 -0.29
CA LEU A 492 -6.64 18.99 -0.30
C LEU A 492 -7.75 17.96 -0.18
N LEU A 493 -8.81 18.27 0.56
CA LEU A 493 -10.06 17.51 0.44
C LEU A 493 -10.63 17.75 -0.95
N GLU A 494 -11.38 16.78 -1.49
CA GLU A 494 -11.88 16.85 -2.86
C GLU A 494 -12.67 18.13 -3.16
N SER A 495 -13.64 18.50 -2.31
CA SER A 495 -14.40 19.74 -2.51
C SER A 495 -13.51 20.98 -2.44
N THR A 496 -12.46 20.96 -1.61
CA THR A 496 -11.45 22.02 -1.51
C THR A 496 -10.54 22.01 -2.73
N HIS A 497 -10.18 20.84 -3.25
CA HIS A 497 -9.41 20.64 -4.47
C HIS A 497 -10.16 21.16 -5.71
N ALA A 498 -11.42 20.73 -5.86
CA ALA A 498 -12.28 21.23 -6.94
C ALA A 498 -12.44 22.76 -6.90
N PHE A 499 -12.58 23.34 -5.69
CA PHE A 499 -12.64 24.80 -5.53
C PHE A 499 -11.31 25.49 -5.90
N ALA A 500 -10.16 24.89 -5.53
CA ALA A 500 -8.84 25.39 -5.89
C ALA A 500 -8.62 25.38 -7.42
N LEU A 501 -8.97 24.26 -8.09
CA LEU A 501 -8.93 24.15 -9.54
C LEU A 501 -9.84 25.19 -10.25
N GLN A 502 -11.04 25.41 -9.72
CA GLN A 502 -11.92 26.45 -10.25
C GLN A 502 -11.28 27.83 -10.11
N ARG A 503 -10.71 28.17 -8.94
CA ARG A 503 -10.00 29.46 -8.75
C ARG A 503 -8.80 29.59 -9.66
N LEU A 504 -8.08 28.50 -9.94
CA LEU A 504 -6.96 28.46 -10.88
C LEU A 504 -7.44 28.73 -12.32
N ALA A 505 -8.56 28.13 -12.71
CA ALA A 505 -9.18 28.32 -14.02
C ALA A 505 -9.70 29.74 -14.19
N ASP A 506 -10.40 30.29 -13.17
CA ASP A 506 -10.90 31.65 -13.16
C ASP A 506 -9.79 32.71 -13.30
N ALA A 507 -8.59 32.38 -12.76
CA ALA A 507 -7.40 33.22 -12.91
C ALA A 507 -6.70 33.07 -14.29
N GLY A 508 -7.12 32.12 -15.13
CA GLY A 508 -6.49 31.82 -16.44
C GLY A 508 -5.12 31.17 -16.33
N GLU A 509 -4.75 30.64 -15.18
CA GLU A 509 -3.40 30.16 -14.85
C GLU A 509 -3.21 28.63 -15.02
N SER A 510 -4.27 27.89 -15.35
CA SER A 510 -4.30 26.41 -15.32
C SER A 510 -3.19 25.76 -16.17
N ALA A 511 -2.95 26.25 -17.39
CA ALA A 511 -1.95 25.67 -18.29
C ALA A 511 -0.53 25.82 -17.73
N ALA A 512 -0.19 27.00 -17.23
CA ALA A 512 1.14 27.30 -16.69
C ALA A 512 1.47 26.46 -15.46
N TRP A 513 0.53 26.35 -14.49
CA TRP A 513 0.80 25.61 -13.25
C TRP A 513 0.75 24.10 -13.43
N ARG A 514 -0.07 23.57 -14.34
CA ARG A 514 -0.04 22.15 -14.72
C ARG A 514 1.29 21.78 -15.40
N ALA A 515 1.79 22.64 -16.31
CA ALA A 515 3.09 22.46 -16.92
C ALA A 515 4.21 22.42 -15.86
N ARG A 516 4.15 23.35 -14.90
CA ARG A 516 5.14 23.44 -13.82
C ARG A 516 5.09 22.24 -12.90
N HIS A 517 3.89 21.75 -12.56
CA HIS A 517 3.69 20.51 -11.81
C HIS A 517 4.31 19.32 -12.57
N ALA A 518 3.99 19.15 -13.85
CA ALA A 518 4.54 18.05 -14.65
C ALA A 518 6.07 18.09 -14.72
N GLN A 519 6.66 19.29 -14.88
CA GLN A 519 8.11 19.47 -14.85
C GLN A 519 8.73 19.15 -13.47
N ALA A 520 8.06 19.54 -12.37
CA ALA A 520 8.51 19.19 -11.03
C ALA A 520 8.49 17.68 -10.78
N VAL A 521 7.41 17.01 -11.19
CA VAL A 521 7.32 15.55 -11.17
C VAL A 521 8.38 14.92 -12.07
N GLY A 522 8.66 15.50 -13.24
CA GLY A 522 9.73 15.04 -14.13
C GLY A 522 11.11 15.04 -13.46
N ARG A 523 11.45 16.11 -12.73
CA ARG A 523 12.69 16.17 -11.93
C ARG A 523 12.72 15.11 -10.83
N LEU A 524 11.60 14.93 -10.12
CA LEU A 524 11.48 13.92 -9.06
C LEU A 524 11.70 12.50 -9.61
N VAL A 525 11.06 12.17 -10.73
CA VAL A 525 11.16 10.85 -11.37
C VAL A 525 12.56 10.63 -11.94
N ALA A 526 13.20 11.67 -12.48
CA ALA A 526 14.59 11.59 -12.93
C ALA A 526 15.55 11.32 -11.76
N ALA A 527 15.34 11.95 -10.60
CA ALA A 527 16.07 11.62 -9.37
C ALA A 527 15.80 10.16 -8.94
N GLY A 528 14.54 9.70 -9.00
CA GLY A 528 14.17 8.32 -8.71
C GLY A 528 14.86 7.30 -9.61
N ALA A 529 15.08 7.62 -10.89
CA ALA A 529 15.84 6.76 -11.81
C ALA A 529 17.31 6.60 -11.40
N GLN A 530 17.93 7.60 -10.78
CA GLN A 530 19.27 7.51 -10.22
C GLN A 530 19.28 6.77 -8.86
N ASP A 531 18.35 7.14 -7.98
CA ASP A 531 18.22 6.54 -6.66
C ASP A 531 17.94 5.03 -6.73
N HIS A 532 17.29 4.58 -7.80
CA HIS A 532 17.00 3.16 -8.05
C HIS A 532 18.26 2.27 -7.98
N TRP A 533 19.42 2.78 -8.37
CA TRP A 533 20.66 2.00 -8.34
C TRP A 533 21.27 1.87 -6.95
N VAL A 534 20.90 2.74 -6.01
CA VAL A 534 21.53 2.81 -4.68
C VAL A 534 20.57 2.51 -3.53
N LEU A 535 19.29 2.85 -3.66
CA LEU A 535 18.29 2.62 -2.60
C LEU A 535 17.74 1.20 -2.63
N SER A 536 17.31 0.69 -1.48
CA SER A 536 16.55 -0.56 -1.38
C SER A 536 15.14 -0.40 -1.92
N ASP A 537 14.46 -1.52 -2.25
CA ASP A 537 13.07 -1.50 -2.71
C ASP A 537 12.14 -0.81 -1.70
N ALA A 538 12.35 -1.06 -0.40
CA ALA A 538 11.57 -0.42 0.67
C ALA A 538 11.80 1.09 0.75
N GLN A 539 13.05 1.56 0.58
CA GLN A 539 13.37 2.99 0.55
C GLN A 539 12.80 3.68 -0.69
N MET A 540 12.86 3.02 -1.85
CA MET A 540 12.24 3.52 -3.08
C MET A 540 10.73 3.68 -2.90
N LEU A 541 10.05 2.67 -2.36
CA LEU A 541 8.61 2.73 -2.09
C LEU A 541 8.26 3.84 -1.08
N ALA A 542 9.02 3.95 0.01
CA ALA A 542 8.80 4.97 1.02
C ALA A 542 8.97 6.40 0.47
N ARG A 543 9.98 6.61 -0.40
CA ARG A 543 10.30 7.92 -0.93
C ARG A 543 9.40 8.35 -2.11
N TYR A 544 9.07 7.42 -3.00
CA TYR A 544 8.41 7.73 -4.28
C TYR A 544 7.00 7.16 -4.40
N GLY A 545 6.61 6.20 -3.56
CA GLY A 545 5.33 5.51 -3.68
C GLY A 545 4.11 6.43 -3.57
N ALA A 546 4.19 7.45 -2.72
CA ALA A 546 3.12 8.42 -2.53
C ALA A 546 2.94 9.40 -3.71
N GLU A 547 3.89 9.44 -4.65
CA GLU A 547 3.83 10.33 -5.82
C GLU A 547 3.12 9.73 -7.04
N HIS A 548 2.57 8.52 -6.90
CA HIS A 548 1.98 7.79 -8.02
C HIS A 548 0.83 8.56 -8.73
N ALA A 549 -0.07 9.19 -7.95
CA ALA A 549 -1.14 10.00 -8.52
C ALA A 549 -0.60 11.24 -9.27
N ASN A 550 0.41 11.91 -8.71
CA ASN A 550 1.08 13.03 -9.36
C ASN A 550 1.83 12.61 -10.62
N LEU A 551 2.47 11.42 -10.62
CA LEU A 551 3.11 10.86 -11.81
C LEU A 551 2.11 10.60 -12.93
N ARG A 552 0.94 10.01 -12.61
CA ARG A 552 -0.15 9.80 -13.57
C ARG A 552 -0.63 11.13 -14.16
N ALA A 553 -0.93 12.11 -13.31
CA ALA A 553 -1.38 13.42 -13.76
C ALA A 553 -0.35 14.13 -14.64
N ALA A 554 0.94 14.01 -14.31
CA ALA A 554 2.02 14.56 -15.11
C ALA A 554 2.16 13.86 -16.48
N LEU A 555 2.05 12.53 -16.51
CA LEU A 555 2.05 11.75 -17.76
C LEU A 555 0.87 12.07 -18.64
N ASP A 556 -0.37 12.06 -18.08
CA ASP A 556 -1.60 12.35 -18.82
C ASP A 556 -1.56 13.76 -19.43
N TRP A 557 -1.03 14.75 -18.71
CA TRP A 557 -0.86 16.10 -19.21
C TRP A 557 0.23 16.18 -20.28
N SER A 558 1.40 15.60 -20.04
CA SER A 558 2.56 15.71 -20.94
C SER A 558 2.38 14.96 -22.25
N LEU A 559 1.66 13.84 -22.27
CA LEU A 559 1.29 13.12 -23.50
C LEU A 559 0.53 14.02 -24.49
N GLN A 560 -0.21 15.01 -23.99
CA GLN A 560 -1.01 15.92 -24.83
C GLN A 560 -0.29 17.24 -25.13
N HIS A 561 0.62 17.71 -24.26
CA HIS A 561 1.11 19.08 -24.30
C HIS A 561 2.65 19.20 -24.40
N ASP A 562 3.40 18.18 -23.89
CA ASP A 562 4.87 18.20 -23.89
C ASP A 562 5.42 16.80 -24.18
N PRO A 563 5.57 16.45 -25.48
CA PRO A 563 6.09 15.14 -25.89
C PRO A 563 7.45 14.79 -25.31
N ALA A 564 8.36 15.77 -25.16
CA ALA A 564 9.69 15.53 -24.61
C ALA A 564 9.63 15.14 -23.15
N LEU A 565 8.78 15.81 -22.36
CA LEU A 565 8.55 15.47 -20.96
C LEU A 565 7.84 14.12 -20.81
N ALA A 566 6.87 13.79 -21.68
CA ALA A 566 6.18 12.49 -21.66
C ALA A 566 7.17 11.33 -21.86
N ILE A 567 8.06 11.45 -22.85
CA ILE A 567 9.12 10.48 -23.12
C ILE A 567 10.04 10.33 -21.89
N ALA A 568 10.47 11.45 -21.32
CA ALA A 568 11.37 11.44 -20.15
C ALA A 568 10.70 10.82 -18.91
N LEU A 569 9.45 11.17 -18.62
CA LEU A 569 8.67 10.60 -17.51
C LEU A 569 8.51 9.08 -17.67
N ALA A 570 8.03 8.62 -18.82
CA ALA A 570 7.81 7.21 -19.07
C ALA A 570 9.12 6.39 -19.02
N GLY A 571 10.21 6.90 -19.58
CA GLY A 571 11.51 6.22 -19.54
C GLY A 571 12.12 6.15 -18.14
N ASN A 572 12.06 7.23 -17.38
CA ASN A 572 12.66 7.31 -16.06
C ASN A 572 11.85 6.58 -14.95
N ALA A 573 10.55 6.35 -15.14
CA ALA A 573 9.69 5.70 -14.15
C ALA A 573 9.85 4.17 -14.10
N CYS A 574 10.68 3.54 -14.93
CA CYS A 574 10.84 2.09 -15.04
C CYS A 574 11.07 1.40 -13.70
N GLY A 575 12.02 1.86 -12.89
CA GLY A 575 12.34 1.29 -11.59
C GLY A 575 11.19 1.42 -10.58
N LEU A 576 10.45 2.52 -10.65
CA LEU A 576 9.26 2.75 -9.80
C LEU A 576 8.16 1.74 -10.13
N TRP A 577 7.83 1.57 -11.40
CA TRP A 577 6.77 0.62 -11.82
C TRP A 577 7.17 -0.84 -11.58
N ARG A 578 8.41 -1.20 -11.84
CA ARG A 578 8.87 -2.58 -11.82
C ARG A 578 9.07 -3.12 -10.39
N GLU A 579 9.82 -2.41 -9.57
CA GLU A 579 10.30 -2.93 -8.29
C GLU A 579 9.55 -2.31 -7.09
N ALA A 580 9.40 -0.98 -7.07
CA ALA A 580 8.80 -0.32 -5.94
C ALA A 580 7.28 -0.56 -5.85
N MET A 581 6.55 -0.48 -6.96
CA MET A 581 5.09 -0.49 -6.98
C MET A 581 4.48 -1.75 -7.60
N SER A 582 5.25 -2.54 -8.34
CA SER A 582 4.75 -3.73 -9.08
C SER A 582 3.60 -3.39 -10.07
N LEU A 583 3.75 -2.32 -10.83
CA LEU A 583 2.74 -1.75 -11.74
C LEU A 583 3.15 -1.88 -13.24
N GLN A 584 3.76 -3.01 -13.61
CA GLN A 584 4.27 -3.23 -14.96
C GLN A 584 3.22 -2.99 -16.08
N PRO A 585 1.94 -3.42 -15.98
CA PRO A 585 0.96 -3.16 -17.03
C PRO A 585 0.64 -1.68 -17.21
N GLU A 586 0.62 -0.91 -16.12
CA GLU A 586 0.44 0.54 -16.19
C GLU A 586 1.65 1.21 -16.88
N GLY A 587 2.86 0.79 -16.48
CA GLY A 587 4.10 1.24 -17.12
C GLY A 587 4.14 0.93 -18.60
N ALA A 588 3.73 -0.30 -19.01
CA ALA A 588 3.65 -0.70 -20.42
C ALA A 588 2.73 0.22 -21.21
N ARG A 589 1.54 0.52 -20.70
CA ARG A 589 0.55 1.42 -21.32
C ARG A 589 1.12 2.82 -21.54
N TYR A 590 1.77 3.42 -20.53
CA TYR A 590 2.36 4.75 -20.65
C TYR A 590 3.57 4.76 -21.60
N CYS A 591 4.40 3.71 -21.58
CA CYS A 591 5.48 3.57 -22.56
C CYS A 591 4.91 3.46 -23.99
N GLU A 592 3.90 2.63 -24.23
CA GLU A 592 3.23 2.50 -25.55
C GLU A 592 2.62 3.82 -26.03
N ALA A 593 2.03 4.61 -25.12
CA ALA A 593 1.50 5.92 -25.47
C ALA A 593 2.60 6.95 -25.80
N ALA A 594 3.79 6.84 -25.19
CA ALA A 594 4.90 7.75 -25.40
C ALA A 594 5.77 7.39 -26.63
N LEU A 595 5.83 6.10 -27.02
CA LEU A 595 6.66 5.65 -28.16
C LEU A 595 6.35 6.36 -29.49
N PRO A 596 5.08 6.61 -29.88
CA PRO A 596 4.77 7.34 -31.11
C PRO A 596 5.22 8.81 -31.11
N LEU A 597 5.56 9.37 -29.93
CA LEU A 597 6.04 10.74 -29.80
C LEU A 597 7.53 10.89 -30.09
N LEU A 598 8.26 9.78 -30.25
CA LEU A 598 9.67 9.80 -30.59
C LEU A 598 9.88 10.43 -31.98
N ARG A 599 10.85 11.32 -32.06
CA ARG A 599 11.27 12.02 -33.29
C ARG A 599 12.74 11.76 -33.58
N ALA A 600 13.19 12.11 -34.78
CA ALA A 600 14.60 11.95 -35.18
C ALA A 600 15.57 12.79 -34.30
N ASP A 601 15.10 13.90 -33.77
CA ASP A 601 15.84 14.81 -32.90
C ASP A 601 15.67 14.51 -31.39
N THR A 602 14.90 13.46 -31.00
CA THR A 602 14.79 13.04 -29.61
C THR A 602 16.17 12.61 -29.10
N PRO A 603 16.64 13.15 -27.94
CA PRO A 603 17.91 12.77 -27.36
C PRO A 603 18.04 11.26 -27.16
N PRO A 604 19.18 10.64 -27.57
CA PRO A 604 19.38 9.19 -27.47
C PRO A 604 19.16 8.62 -26.08
N LEU A 605 19.53 9.37 -25.02
CA LEU A 605 19.31 8.97 -23.63
C LEU A 605 17.81 8.83 -23.32
N ALA A 606 17.01 9.81 -23.70
CA ALA A 606 15.57 9.80 -23.41
C ALA A 606 14.86 8.69 -24.19
N ALA A 607 15.14 8.58 -25.50
CA ALA A 607 14.59 7.54 -26.36
C ALA A 607 15.05 6.14 -25.90
N GLY A 608 16.32 5.98 -25.55
CA GLY A 608 16.90 4.73 -25.06
C GLY A 608 16.25 4.26 -23.73
N ARG A 609 16.05 5.19 -22.79
CA ARG A 609 15.36 4.88 -21.52
C ARG A 609 13.88 4.51 -21.72
N LEU A 610 13.19 5.13 -22.66
CA LEU A 610 11.82 4.76 -22.99
C LEU A 610 11.74 3.34 -23.54
N TRP A 611 12.60 2.99 -24.50
CA TRP A 611 12.66 1.63 -25.04
C TRP A 611 13.12 0.61 -24.00
N TYR A 612 14.04 0.96 -23.10
CA TYR A 612 14.44 0.15 -21.96
C TYR A 612 13.24 -0.13 -21.03
N ALA A 613 12.48 0.91 -20.68
CA ALA A 613 11.29 0.77 -19.86
C ALA A 613 10.27 -0.17 -20.52
N GLN A 614 9.99 0.03 -21.82
CA GLN A 614 9.10 -0.86 -22.57
C GLN A 614 9.55 -2.33 -22.53
N GLY A 615 10.84 -2.58 -22.72
CA GLY A 615 11.40 -3.94 -22.66
C GLY A 615 11.17 -4.61 -21.31
N TRP A 616 11.43 -3.90 -20.22
CA TRP A 616 11.23 -4.44 -18.87
C TRP A 616 9.76 -4.59 -18.47
N MET A 617 8.87 -3.74 -18.99
CA MET A 617 7.44 -3.89 -18.73
C MET A 617 6.86 -5.14 -19.42
N LEU A 618 7.42 -5.55 -20.58
CA LEU A 618 6.91 -6.65 -21.39
C LEU A 618 7.62 -8.00 -21.20
N ILE A 619 8.72 -8.07 -20.42
CA ILE A 619 9.60 -9.25 -20.38
C ILE A 619 8.87 -10.55 -19.94
N TRP A 620 7.84 -10.43 -19.12
CA TRP A 620 7.14 -11.59 -18.57
C TRP A 620 5.90 -12.01 -19.37
N SER A 621 5.41 -11.14 -20.27
CA SER A 621 4.17 -11.33 -21.04
C SER A 621 4.40 -11.41 -22.56
N GLN A 622 5.34 -10.63 -23.13
CA GLN A 622 5.57 -10.47 -24.56
C GLN A 622 7.07 -10.46 -24.88
N GLN A 623 7.72 -11.61 -24.70
CA GLN A 623 9.21 -11.72 -24.74
C GLN A 623 9.82 -11.25 -26.05
N GLN A 624 9.17 -11.52 -27.21
CA GLN A 624 9.68 -11.08 -28.52
C GLN A 624 9.69 -9.54 -28.63
N ARG A 625 8.59 -8.90 -28.22
CA ARG A 625 8.50 -7.44 -28.20
C ARG A 625 9.46 -6.84 -27.18
N ALA A 626 9.63 -7.45 -26.00
CA ALA A 626 10.60 -7.04 -25.01
C ALA A 626 12.03 -7.09 -25.56
N ARG A 627 12.39 -8.16 -26.28
CA ARG A 627 13.70 -8.30 -26.93
C ARG A 627 13.91 -7.24 -28.03
N ALA A 628 12.91 -6.99 -28.88
CA ALA A 628 12.99 -5.95 -29.89
C ALA A 628 13.18 -4.55 -29.28
N ALA A 629 12.46 -4.26 -28.20
CA ALA A 629 12.61 -3.03 -27.44
C ALA A 629 14.02 -2.91 -26.82
N ALA A 630 14.56 -4.00 -26.26
CA ALA A 630 15.90 -4.02 -25.68
C ALA A 630 17.00 -3.80 -26.74
N LEU A 631 16.86 -4.36 -27.93
CA LEU A 631 17.79 -4.10 -29.03
C LEU A 631 17.80 -2.63 -29.41
N ARG A 632 16.62 -2.02 -29.57
CA ARG A 632 16.50 -0.60 -29.89
C ARG A 632 17.02 0.31 -28.78
N ALA A 633 16.74 -0.05 -27.51
CA ALA A 633 17.28 0.66 -26.36
C ALA A 633 18.81 0.63 -26.33
N ALA A 634 19.43 -0.54 -26.56
CA ALA A 634 20.88 -0.70 -26.56
C ALA A 634 21.56 0.13 -27.62
N GLU A 635 21.00 0.20 -28.85
CA GLU A 635 21.53 1.07 -29.93
C GLU A 635 21.58 2.53 -29.50
N LEU A 636 20.55 3.02 -28.84
CA LEU A 636 20.44 4.41 -28.41
C LEU A 636 21.29 4.70 -27.17
N LEU A 637 21.29 3.80 -26.20
CA LEU A 637 22.03 3.97 -24.94
C LEU A 637 23.56 3.89 -25.14
N ARG A 638 24.07 3.20 -26.17
CA ARG A 638 25.49 3.23 -26.55
C ARG A 638 25.94 4.62 -26.98
N GLN A 639 25.02 5.48 -27.40
CA GLN A 639 25.29 6.86 -27.79
C GLN A 639 25.13 7.84 -26.62
N ALA A 640 24.79 7.33 -25.43
CA ALA A 640 24.48 8.12 -24.25
C ALA A 640 25.38 7.70 -23.09
N ASP A 641 25.60 8.62 -22.15
CA ASP A 641 26.34 8.36 -20.90
C ASP A 641 25.43 7.81 -19.79
N ASP A 642 24.97 6.54 -19.96
CA ASP A 642 24.16 5.83 -18.97
C ASP A 642 24.50 4.33 -18.94
N PRO A 643 25.71 3.97 -18.45
CA PRO A 643 26.17 2.59 -18.45
C PRO A 643 25.31 1.66 -17.58
N ALA A 644 24.68 2.18 -16.53
CA ALA A 644 23.84 1.38 -15.64
C ALA A 644 22.54 0.94 -16.35
N THR A 645 21.86 1.84 -17.05
CA THR A 645 20.67 1.49 -17.83
C THR A 645 21.04 0.64 -19.06
N LEU A 646 22.20 0.91 -19.71
CA LEU A 646 22.68 0.08 -20.79
C LEU A 646 22.95 -1.36 -20.33
N GLY A 647 23.67 -1.56 -19.23
CA GLY A 647 23.94 -2.88 -18.67
C GLY A 647 22.66 -3.66 -18.36
N MET A 648 21.66 -2.98 -17.77
CA MET A 648 20.37 -3.59 -17.48
C MET A 648 19.55 -3.90 -18.74
N THR A 649 19.75 -3.12 -19.83
CA THR A 649 19.18 -3.39 -21.16
C THR A 649 19.82 -4.62 -21.78
N LEU A 650 21.14 -4.71 -21.75
CA LEU A 650 21.90 -5.83 -22.30
C LEU A 650 21.58 -7.15 -21.61
N LEU A 651 21.25 -7.12 -20.30
CA LEU A 651 20.80 -8.29 -19.55
C LEU A 651 19.53 -8.92 -20.16
N LEU A 652 18.62 -8.13 -20.76
CA LEU A 652 17.43 -8.62 -21.46
C LEU A 652 17.76 -9.42 -22.73
N LEU A 653 18.94 -9.20 -23.33
CA LEU A 653 19.35 -9.86 -24.55
C LEU A 653 20.00 -11.24 -24.32
N ILE A 654 20.22 -11.63 -23.05
CA ILE A 654 20.74 -12.94 -22.66
C ILE A 654 19.60 -13.71 -21.94
N PRO A 655 18.77 -14.49 -22.63
CA PRO A 655 17.60 -15.14 -22.04
C PRO A 655 17.97 -16.24 -21.06
N GLY A 656 19.09 -16.96 -21.25
CA GLY A 656 19.55 -18.08 -20.41
C GLY A 656 18.81 -19.42 -20.62
N THR A 657 17.77 -19.43 -21.42
CA THR A 657 16.96 -20.64 -21.71
C THR A 657 17.34 -21.32 -23.01
N THR A 658 18.04 -20.62 -23.88
CA THR A 658 18.55 -21.13 -25.15
C THR A 658 20.06 -21.21 -25.15
N ALA A 659 20.63 -22.11 -26.00
CA ALA A 659 22.08 -22.18 -26.18
C ALA A 659 22.61 -20.82 -26.65
N PRO A 660 23.70 -20.30 -26.03
CA PRO A 660 24.25 -19.02 -26.39
C PRO A 660 24.76 -18.99 -27.85
N ASP A 661 24.45 -17.92 -28.55
CA ASP A 661 24.97 -17.62 -29.88
C ASP A 661 26.12 -16.58 -29.86
N ALA A 662 26.67 -16.27 -31.01
CA ALA A 662 27.75 -15.28 -31.16
C ALA A 662 27.31 -13.86 -30.74
N HIS A 663 26.04 -13.50 -30.94
CA HIS A 663 25.52 -12.20 -30.53
C HIS A 663 25.46 -12.10 -28.99
N GLN A 664 24.97 -13.13 -28.31
CA GLN A 664 24.92 -13.18 -26.85
C GLN A 664 26.33 -13.20 -26.23
N ALA A 665 27.31 -13.83 -26.88
CA ALA A 665 28.71 -13.77 -26.47
C ALA A 665 29.27 -12.35 -26.57
N ALA A 666 29.00 -11.64 -27.65
CA ALA A 666 29.39 -10.24 -27.82
C ALA A 666 28.72 -9.31 -26.82
N VAL A 667 27.43 -9.51 -26.53
CA VAL A 667 26.69 -8.76 -25.47
C VAL A 667 27.31 -8.99 -24.10
N LEU A 668 27.66 -10.23 -23.75
CA LEU A 668 28.31 -10.52 -22.48
C LEU A 668 29.69 -9.87 -22.36
N GLU A 669 30.46 -9.86 -23.43
CA GLU A 669 31.77 -9.17 -23.46
C GLU A 669 31.63 -7.65 -23.35
N GLU A 670 30.62 -7.06 -23.97
CA GLU A 670 30.28 -5.65 -23.79
C GLU A 670 29.94 -5.35 -22.32
N MET A 671 29.13 -6.18 -21.68
CA MET A 671 28.79 -6.03 -20.26
C MET A 671 30.02 -6.19 -19.37
N ARG A 672 30.97 -7.05 -19.72
CA ARG A 672 32.25 -7.20 -19.01
C ARG A 672 33.07 -5.91 -19.07
N LEU A 673 33.07 -5.23 -20.20
CA LEU A 673 33.80 -3.94 -20.40
C LEU A 673 33.10 -2.78 -19.64
N LEU A 674 31.77 -2.83 -19.48
CA LEU A 674 31.00 -1.87 -18.69
C LEU A 674 31.08 -2.12 -17.17
N HIS A 675 31.56 -3.30 -16.74
CA HIS A 675 31.57 -3.67 -15.34
C HIS A 675 32.60 -2.88 -14.54
N ASP A 676 32.12 -2.03 -13.63
CA ASP A 676 32.96 -1.33 -12.65
C ASP A 676 32.78 -1.97 -11.26
N PRO A 677 33.85 -2.53 -10.65
CA PRO A 677 33.79 -3.09 -9.30
C PRO A 677 33.42 -2.06 -8.20
N ARG A 678 33.55 -0.77 -8.49
CA ARG A 678 33.20 0.32 -7.55
C ARG A 678 31.76 0.78 -7.68
N ALA A 679 31.05 0.37 -8.75
CA ALA A 679 29.66 0.72 -8.97
C ALA A 679 28.74 0.19 -7.84
N PRO A 680 27.55 0.78 -7.65
CA PRO A 680 26.56 0.27 -6.71
C PRO A 680 26.25 -1.22 -6.91
N ALA A 681 25.89 -1.91 -5.84
CA ALA A 681 25.68 -3.37 -5.83
C ALA A 681 24.68 -3.84 -6.91
N ARG A 682 23.60 -3.09 -7.15
CA ARG A 682 22.65 -3.40 -8.23
C ARG A 682 23.30 -3.35 -9.61
N VAL A 683 24.16 -2.37 -9.87
CA VAL A 683 24.87 -2.25 -11.17
C VAL A 683 25.88 -3.40 -11.31
N ARG A 684 26.64 -3.72 -10.27
CA ARG A 684 27.58 -4.85 -10.31
C ARG A 684 26.88 -6.20 -10.54
N ALA A 685 25.70 -6.38 -9.94
CA ALA A 685 24.89 -7.59 -10.09
C ALA A 685 24.44 -7.84 -11.54
N GLN A 686 24.40 -6.81 -12.42
CA GLN A 686 23.98 -6.95 -13.83
C GLN A 686 24.88 -7.90 -14.59
N TYR A 687 26.20 -7.65 -14.58
CA TYR A 687 27.18 -8.47 -15.30
C TYR A 687 27.25 -9.89 -14.72
N VAL A 688 27.23 -10.03 -13.40
CA VAL A 688 27.25 -11.36 -12.74
C VAL A 688 25.99 -12.14 -13.10
N SER A 689 24.80 -11.50 -13.10
CA SER A 689 23.55 -12.13 -13.52
C SER A 689 23.55 -12.50 -15.00
N ALA A 690 24.14 -11.67 -15.87
CA ALA A 690 24.27 -11.96 -17.29
C ALA A 690 25.19 -13.17 -17.53
N SER A 691 26.31 -13.22 -16.83
CA SER A 691 27.26 -14.34 -16.86
C SER A 691 26.61 -15.64 -16.40
N ALA A 692 25.78 -15.55 -15.35
CA ALA A 692 25.00 -16.69 -14.85
C ALA A 692 23.97 -17.19 -15.90
N ARG A 693 23.24 -16.26 -16.54
CA ARG A 693 22.29 -16.62 -17.61
C ARG A 693 22.98 -17.24 -18.81
N TYR A 694 24.11 -16.70 -19.21
CA TYR A 694 24.91 -17.25 -20.30
C TYR A 694 25.41 -18.68 -19.98
N ALA A 695 25.92 -18.90 -18.77
CA ALA A 695 26.35 -20.21 -18.30
C ALA A 695 25.16 -21.20 -18.24
N MET A 696 23.98 -20.76 -17.82
CA MET A 696 22.76 -21.56 -17.78
C MET A 696 22.32 -22.00 -19.19
N GLY A 697 22.29 -21.08 -20.14
CA GLY A 697 22.00 -21.38 -21.56
C GLY A 697 23.02 -22.36 -22.16
N ALA A 698 24.29 -22.27 -21.78
CA ALA A 698 25.36 -23.20 -22.15
C ALA A 698 25.31 -24.53 -21.36
N ARG A 699 24.29 -24.74 -20.51
CA ARG A 699 24.12 -25.92 -19.63
C ARG A 699 25.25 -26.14 -18.63
N ARG A 700 26.04 -25.10 -18.32
CA ARG A 700 27.09 -25.12 -17.29
C ARG A 700 26.44 -24.75 -15.93
N TYR A 701 25.64 -25.69 -15.39
CA TYR A 701 24.76 -25.45 -14.24
C TYR A 701 25.51 -25.10 -12.96
N ASP A 702 26.70 -25.70 -12.71
CA ASP A 702 27.52 -25.41 -11.52
C ASP A 702 28.06 -23.96 -11.58
N ASP A 703 28.55 -23.52 -12.73
CA ASP A 703 28.97 -22.14 -12.95
C ASP A 703 27.80 -21.16 -12.78
N ALA A 704 26.66 -21.49 -13.40
CA ALA A 704 25.46 -20.68 -13.29
C ALA A 704 25.00 -20.53 -11.83
N SER A 705 24.96 -21.62 -11.08
CA SER A 705 24.55 -21.62 -9.65
C SER A 705 25.50 -20.79 -8.80
N ARG A 706 26.81 -20.89 -9.00
CA ARG A 706 27.81 -20.10 -8.30
C ARG A 706 27.66 -18.60 -8.60
N LEU A 707 27.50 -18.24 -9.88
CA LEU A 707 27.35 -16.86 -10.31
C LEU A 707 26.02 -16.24 -9.83
N TYR A 708 24.91 -17.00 -9.86
CA TYR A 708 23.64 -16.55 -9.28
C TYR A 708 23.73 -16.35 -7.77
N ALA A 709 24.46 -17.20 -7.04
CA ALA A 709 24.69 -17.04 -5.61
C ALA A 709 25.49 -15.75 -5.32
N GLU A 710 26.49 -15.44 -6.14
CA GLU A 710 27.27 -14.20 -6.07
C GLU A 710 26.40 -12.97 -6.32
N ALA A 711 25.62 -12.97 -7.43
CA ALA A 711 24.70 -11.88 -7.76
C ALA A 711 23.65 -11.68 -6.66
N ARG A 712 23.11 -12.78 -6.12
CA ARG A 712 22.15 -12.75 -5.03
C ARG A 712 22.74 -12.14 -3.75
N ALA A 713 23.99 -12.46 -3.42
CA ALA A 713 24.66 -11.86 -2.26
C ALA A 713 24.83 -10.33 -2.41
N LEU A 714 25.16 -9.85 -3.62
CA LEU A 714 25.22 -8.42 -3.92
C LEU A 714 23.86 -7.73 -3.70
N LEU A 715 22.78 -8.35 -4.18
CA LEU A 715 21.42 -7.79 -4.11
C LEU A 715 20.83 -7.84 -2.69
N ALA A 716 21.10 -8.92 -1.94
CA ALA A 716 20.68 -9.03 -0.54
C ALA A 716 21.29 -7.91 0.31
N GLY A 717 22.56 -7.57 0.08
CA GLY A 717 23.26 -6.51 0.81
C GLY A 717 22.69 -5.11 0.58
N CYS A 718 22.02 -4.85 -0.57
CA CYS A 718 21.40 -3.55 -0.86
C CYS A 718 19.87 -3.54 -0.74
N GLY A 719 19.23 -4.64 -0.30
CA GLY A 719 17.78 -4.71 -0.10
C GLY A 719 16.96 -4.70 -1.40
N ALA A 720 17.54 -5.20 -2.52
CA ALA A 720 16.84 -5.40 -3.79
C ALA A 720 16.05 -6.73 -3.78
N VAL A 721 15.04 -6.80 -2.93
CA VAL A 721 14.33 -8.04 -2.57
C VAL A 721 13.62 -8.67 -3.77
N GLN A 722 13.04 -7.85 -4.65
CA GLN A 722 12.33 -8.34 -5.84
C GLN A 722 13.32 -9.00 -6.83
N TRP A 723 14.43 -8.35 -7.12
CA TRP A 723 15.44 -8.92 -8.02
C TRP A 723 16.15 -10.12 -7.41
N GLU A 724 16.49 -10.07 -6.12
CA GLU A 724 17.01 -11.23 -5.40
C GLU A 724 16.07 -12.43 -5.49
N GLY A 725 14.75 -12.18 -5.39
CA GLY A 725 13.72 -13.22 -5.53
C GLY A 725 13.75 -13.91 -6.89
N VAL A 726 13.95 -13.14 -7.98
CA VAL A 726 14.13 -13.70 -9.34
C VAL A 726 15.32 -14.63 -9.41
N LEU A 727 16.46 -14.21 -8.86
CA LEU A 727 17.68 -15.02 -8.90
C LEU A 727 17.52 -16.32 -8.08
N ALA A 728 16.91 -16.22 -6.90
CA ALA A 728 16.63 -17.36 -6.05
C ALA A 728 15.70 -18.38 -6.74
N TRP A 729 14.65 -17.90 -7.40
CA TRP A 729 13.74 -18.71 -8.20
C TRP A 729 14.47 -19.40 -9.37
N THR A 730 15.34 -18.70 -10.09
CA THR A 730 16.14 -19.28 -11.18
C THR A 730 17.12 -20.35 -10.64
N MET A 731 17.77 -20.09 -9.50
CA MET A 731 18.66 -21.08 -8.84
C MET A 731 17.88 -22.34 -8.46
N ALA A 732 16.66 -22.20 -7.95
CA ALA A 732 15.83 -23.35 -7.63
C ALA A 732 15.43 -24.13 -8.91
N GLY A 733 15.20 -23.45 -10.03
CA GLY A 733 14.99 -24.09 -11.34
C GLY A 733 16.17 -24.95 -11.79
N ILE A 734 17.40 -24.43 -11.67
CA ILE A 734 18.63 -25.20 -11.94
C ILE A 734 18.73 -26.40 -11.00
N ALA A 735 18.48 -26.22 -9.70
CA ALA A 735 18.54 -27.27 -8.71
C ALA A 735 17.52 -28.39 -8.97
N MET A 736 16.31 -28.03 -9.44
CA MET A 736 15.32 -29.01 -9.90
C MET A 736 15.81 -29.81 -11.10
N ALA A 737 16.41 -29.14 -12.09
CA ALA A 737 16.93 -29.77 -13.30
C ALA A 737 18.13 -30.69 -13.03
N THR A 738 18.90 -30.44 -11.95
CA THR A 738 20.07 -31.23 -11.52
C THR A 738 19.75 -32.22 -10.39
N GLY A 739 18.46 -32.40 -10.02
CA GLY A 739 18.03 -33.35 -8.99
C GLY A 739 18.27 -32.92 -7.54
N GLN A 740 18.70 -31.67 -7.28
CA GLN A 740 18.96 -31.14 -5.95
C GLN A 740 17.67 -30.60 -5.27
N LEU A 741 16.63 -31.46 -5.20
CA LEU A 741 15.28 -31.07 -4.78
C LEU A 741 15.23 -30.43 -3.38
N GLY A 742 16.03 -30.96 -2.44
CA GLY A 742 16.08 -30.39 -1.08
C GLY A 742 16.60 -28.95 -1.03
N PHE A 743 17.57 -28.62 -1.89
CA PHE A 743 18.06 -27.25 -2.02
C PHE A 743 17.00 -26.34 -2.66
N ALA A 744 16.37 -26.81 -3.75
CA ALA A 744 15.30 -26.07 -4.43
C ALA A 744 14.14 -25.73 -3.47
N ALA A 745 13.65 -26.72 -2.71
CA ALA A 745 12.56 -26.56 -1.77
C ALA A 745 12.87 -25.52 -0.69
N ARG A 746 14.05 -25.58 -0.08
CA ARG A 746 14.47 -24.59 0.95
C ARG A 746 14.60 -23.20 0.36
N THR A 747 15.29 -23.05 -0.76
CA THR A 747 15.50 -21.75 -1.43
C THR A 747 14.19 -21.08 -1.78
N LEU A 748 13.22 -21.82 -2.34
CA LEU A 748 11.90 -21.30 -2.70
C LEU A 748 11.10 -20.92 -1.45
N ALA A 749 11.14 -21.74 -0.38
CA ALA A 749 10.40 -21.47 0.85
C ALA A 749 10.89 -20.20 1.55
N GLU A 750 12.22 -20.07 1.73
CA GLU A 750 12.85 -18.90 2.33
C GLU A 750 12.57 -17.63 1.50
N THR A 751 12.65 -17.73 0.17
CA THR A 751 12.40 -16.61 -0.73
C THR A 751 10.93 -16.20 -0.71
N ALA A 752 10.02 -17.16 -0.76
CA ALA A 752 8.59 -16.91 -0.67
C ALA A 752 8.21 -16.21 0.65
N ALA A 753 8.78 -16.64 1.79
CA ALA A 753 8.54 -16.01 3.08
C ALA A 753 9.04 -14.54 3.11
N ARG A 754 10.19 -14.26 2.52
CA ARG A 754 10.75 -12.90 2.43
C ARG A 754 9.93 -11.99 1.51
N LEU A 755 9.46 -12.50 0.38
CA LEU A 755 8.60 -11.76 -0.55
C LEU A 755 7.20 -11.52 0.03
N ASP A 756 6.64 -12.48 0.77
CA ASP A 756 5.33 -12.35 1.44
C ASP A 756 5.34 -11.31 2.58
N ALA A 757 6.50 -11.09 3.18
CA ALA A 757 6.70 -10.07 4.21
C ALA A 757 6.84 -8.64 3.66
N GLN A 758 6.94 -8.45 2.33
CA GLN A 758 7.03 -7.11 1.74
C GLN A 758 5.67 -6.41 1.72
N PRO A 759 5.64 -5.06 1.80
CA PRO A 759 4.39 -4.29 1.66
C PRO A 759 3.69 -4.52 0.32
N VAL A 760 4.47 -4.74 -0.75
CA VAL A 760 3.97 -5.04 -2.10
C VAL A 760 4.26 -6.51 -2.41
N ARG A 761 3.21 -7.33 -2.46
CA ARG A 761 3.30 -8.74 -2.85
C ARG A 761 3.36 -8.82 -4.37
N GLY A 762 4.57 -8.94 -4.89
CA GLY A 762 4.83 -8.93 -6.33
C GLY A 762 4.67 -10.29 -7.02
N LEU A 763 4.83 -10.25 -8.35
CA LEU A 763 4.84 -11.35 -9.29
C LEU A 763 5.70 -12.56 -8.83
N PHE A 764 6.86 -12.28 -8.24
CA PHE A 764 7.86 -13.31 -7.91
C PHE A 764 7.46 -14.21 -6.72
N LEU A 765 6.57 -13.76 -5.86
CA LEU A 765 5.96 -14.64 -4.86
C LEU A 765 5.14 -15.76 -5.54
N GLY A 766 4.39 -15.42 -6.60
CA GLY A 766 3.66 -16.39 -7.40
C GLY A 766 4.59 -17.41 -8.06
N PHE A 767 5.72 -16.96 -8.62
CA PHE A 767 6.74 -17.85 -9.17
C PHE A 767 7.33 -18.80 -8.14
N CYS A 768 7.71 -18.31 -6.97
CA CYS A 768 8.26 -19.15 -5.92
C CYS A 768 7.26 -20.21 -5.44
N LEU A 769 6.00 -19.83 -5.22
CA LEU A 769 4.96 -20.75 -4.74
C LEU A 769 4.56 -21.79 -5.80
N GLY A 770 4.45 -21.38 -7.07
CA GLY A 770 4.20 -22.32 -8.18
C GLY A 770 5.32 -23.34 -8.34
N SER A 771 6.56 -22.88 -8.32
CA SER A 771 7.74 -23.77 -8.38
C SER A 771 7.89 -24.67 -7.14
N GLN A 772 7.42 -24.23 -5.97
CA GLN A 772 7.32 -25.10 -4.79
C GLN A 772 6.42 -26.32 -5.06
N ALA A 773 5.26 -26.11 -5.70
CA ALA A 773 4.38 -27.21 -6.06
C ALA A 773 5.09 -28.19 -7.00
N THR A 774 5.83 -27.71 -8.00
CA THR A 774 6.60 -28.54 -8.91
C THR A 774 7.67 -29.37 -8.16
N VAL A 775 8.44 -28.74 -7.26
CA VAL A 775 9.45 -29.44 -6.44
C VAL A 775 8.84 -30.53 -5.58
N GLN A 776 7.70 -30.29 -4.96
CA GLN A 776 7.02 -31.28 -4.11
C GLN A 776 6.50 -32.46 -4.93
N LEU A 777 6.00 -32.22 -6.15
CA LEU A 777 5.61 -33.31 -7.06
C LEU A 777 6.83 -34.14 -7.50
N GLN A 778 7.97 -33.48 -7.77
CA GLN A 778 9.21 -34.20 -8.07
C GLN A 778 9.71 -35.02 -6.87
N ALA A 779 9.48 -34.54 -5.67
CA ALA A 779 9.83 -35.26 -4.43
C ALA A 779 8.82 -36.37 -4.06
N GLY A 780 7.71 -36.51 -4.81
CA GLY A 780 6.69 -37.52 -4.55
C GLY A 780 5.70 -37.15 -3.44
N ASP A 781 5.53 -35.85 -3.12
CA ASP A 781 4.60 -35.37 -2.10
C ASP A 781 3.48 -34.51 -2.75
N PRO A 782 2.40 -35.14 -3.28
CA PRO A 782 1.30 -34.42 -3.88
C PRO A 782 0.48 -33.61 -2.88
N ALA A 783 0.48 -33.98 -1.59
CA ALA A 783 -0.24 -33.23 -0.56
C ALA A 783 0.42 -31.87 -0.30
N ALA A 784 1.73 -31.84 -0.14
CA ALA A 784 2.50 -30.60 -0.02
C ALA A 784 2.43 -29.76 -1.31
N ALA A 785 2.45 -30.39 -2.49
CA ALA A 785 2.28 -29.73 -3.77
C ALA A 785 0.91 -29.05 -3.89
N ARG A 786 -0.16 -29.72 -3.47
CA ARG A 786 -1.51 -29.13 -3.41
C ARG A 786 -1.56 -27.92 -2.51
N ALA A 787 -0.96 -28.00 -1.33
CA ALA A 787 -0.91 -26.87 -0.39
C ALA A 787 -0.14 -25.67 -0.98
N ALA A 788 0.98 -25.92 -1.66
CA ALA A 788 1.76 -24.90 -2.33
C ALA A 788 0.98 -24.28 -3.50
N LEU A 789 0.35 -25.09 -4.35
CA LEU A 789 -0.44 -24.64 -5.48
C LEU A 789 -1.68 -23.85 -5.04
N ALA A 790 -2.34 -24.23 -3.96
CA ALA A 790 -3.48 -23.50 -3.39
C ALA A 790 -3.08 -22.09 -2.93
N ARG A 791 -1.88 -21.93 -2.37
CA ARG A 791 -1.33 -20.61 -2.03
C ARG A 791 -0.90 -19.83 -3.29
N ALA A 792 -0.40 -20.52 -4.30
CA ALA A 792 0.05 -19.93 -5.56
C ALA A 792 -1.14 -19.49 -6.44
N ALA A 793 -2.24 -20.24 -6.46
CA ALA A 793 -3.35 -20.04 -7.37
C ALA A 793 -3.91 -18.60 -7.42
N PRO A 794 -4.15 -17.90 -6.30
CA PRO A 794 -4.58 -16.51 -6.35
C PRO A 794 -3.56 -15.59 -7.04
N LEU A 795 -2.26 -15.86 -6.87
CA LEU A 795 -1.19 -15.09 -7.50
C LEU A 795 -1.01 -15.46 -8.98
N ILE A 796 -1.15 -16.74 -9.30
CA ILE A 796 -1.10 -17.24 -10.69
C ILE A 796 -2.23 -16.62 -11.52
N VAL A 797 -3.44 -16.60 -10.99
CA VAL A 797 -4.59 -15.94 -11.63
C VAL A 797 -4.34 -14.43 -11.74
N ARG A 798 -3.87 -13.83 -10.65
CA ARG A 798 -3.60 -12.40 -10.54
C ARG A 798 -2.59 -11.88 -11.56
N TYR A 799 -1.51 -12.63 -11.83
CA TYR A 799 -0.41 -12.22 -12.71
C TYR A 799 -0.41 -12.93 -14.06
N ASP A 800 -1.52 -13.61 -14.38
CA ASP A 800 -1.70 -14.43 -15.58
C ASP A 800 -0.54 -15.41 -15.84
N LEU A 801 -0.09 -16.07 -14.77
CA LEU A 801 0.95 -17.10 -14.84
C LEU A 801 0.41 -18.48 -15.19
N GLY A 802 -0.82 -18.57 -15.67
CA GLY A 802 -1.52 -19.83 -15.88
C GLY A 802 -0.80 -20.76 -16.83
N SER A 803 -0.24 -20.24 -17.91
CA SER A 803 0.53 -21.04 -18.88
C SER A 803 1.82 -21.61 -18.28
N ARG A 804 2.43 -20.92 -17.30
CA ARG A 804 3.73 -21.31 -16.72
C ARG A 804 3.65 -22.49 -15.76
N TYR A 805 2.49 -22.72 -15.12
CA TYR A 805 2.30 -23.79 -14.13
C TYR A 805 1.17 -24.74 -14.49
N ALA A 806 0.70 -24.71 -15.74
CA ALA A 806 -0.37 -25.59 -16.20
C ALA A 806 0.03 -27.05 -16.18
N ALA A 807 1.27 -27.37 -16.55
CA ALA A 807 1.78 -28.73 -16.50
C ALA A 807 1.98 -29.23 -15.06
N THR A 808 2.42 -28.38 -14.16
CA THR A 808 2.46 -28.68 -12.71
C THR A 808 1.06 -28.94 -12.15
N ALA A 809 0.06 -28.14 -12.55
CA ALA A 809 -1.34 -28.35 -12.16
C ALA A 809 -1.90 -29.68 -12.70
N ALA A 810 -1.59 -29.99 -13.96
CA ALA A 810 -1.96 -31.26 -14.56
C ALA A 810 -1.26 -32.47 -13.89
N TRP A 811 0.00 -32.33 -13.52
CA TRP A 811 0.75 -33.33 -12.76
C TRP A 811 0.14 -33.59 -11.38
N LEU A 812 -0.25 -32.53 -10.66
CA LEU A 812 -0.97 -32.68 -9.40
C LEU A 812 -2.25 -33.46 -9.57
N ALA A 813 -3.08 -33.12 -10.58
CA ALA A 813 -4.31 -33.84 -10.87
C ALA A 813 -4.06 -35.33 -11.20
N MET A 814 -3.04 -35.62 -12.00
CA MET A 814 -2.61 -36.98 -12.32
C MET A 814 -2.14 -37.75 -11.06
N ALA A 815 -1.33 -37.12 -10.20
CA ALA A 815 -0.82 -37.75 -8.98
C ALA A 815 -1.95 -38.11 -8.00
N GLU A 816 -3.07 -37.41 -8.08
CA GLU A 816 -4.28 -37.64 -7.28
C GLU A 816 -5.29 -38.58 -7.99
N GLY A 817 -4.93 -39.15 -9.14
CA GLY A 817 -5.80 -40.06 -9.91
C GLY A 817 -6.86 -39.35 -10.74
N ARG A 818 -6.88 -38.04 -10.84
CA ARG A 818 -7.83 -37.19 -11.61
C ARG A 818 -7.35 -37.04 -13.05
N TRP A 819 -7.52 -38.09 -13.83
CA TRP A 819 -6.95 -38.20 -15.18
C TRP A 819 -7.63 -37.30 -16.21
N ALA A 820 -8.95 -37.13 -16.13
CA ALA A 820 -9.71 -36.23 -17.01
C ALA A 820 -9.31 -34.77 -16.77
N ALA A 821 -9.20 -34.37 -15.51
CA ALA A 821 -8.68 -33.03 -15.15
C ALA A 821 -7.26 -32.82 -15.66
N ALA A 822 -6.37 -33.82 -15.55
CA ALA A 822 -5.00 -33.71 -16.04
C ALA A 822 -4.94 -33.46 -17.56
N ALA A 823 -5.74 -34.18 -18.35
CA ALA A 823 -5.81 -34.02 -19.81
C ALA A 823 -6.35 -32.63 -20.20
N ARG A 824 -7.38 -32.15 -19.51
CA ARG A 824 -8.00 -30.82 -19.71
C ARG A 824 -7.05 -29.69 -19.37
N LEU A 825 -6.30 -29.81 -18.26
CA LEU A 825 -5.29 -28.84 -17.85
C LEU A 825 -4.08 -28.76 -18.80
N LEU A 826 -3.66 -29.90 -19.39
CA LEU A 826 -2.63 -29.91 -20.44
C LEU A 826 -3.11 -29.20 -21.72
N ALA A 827 -4.36 -29.38 -22.10
CA ALA A 827 -4.97 -28.71 -23.25
C ALA A 827 -5.05 -27.19 -23.03
N TYR A 828 -5.48 -26.77 -21.82
CA TYR A 828 -5.43 -25.39 -21.39
C TYR A 828 -4.01 -24.81 -21.50
N GLY A 829 -3.01 -25.50 -20.93
CA GLY A 829 -1.61 -25.01 -20.90
C GLY A 829 -1.03 -24.78 -22.28
N ARG A 830 -1.27 -25.72 -23.24
CA ARG A 830 -0.84 -25.55 -24.64
C ARG A 830 -1.45 -24.31 -25.29
N HIS A 831 -2.76 -24.13 -25.12
CA HIS A 831 -3.45 -22.96 -25.70
C HIS A 831 -3.05 -21.65 -25.06
N ALA A 832 -2.92 -21.61 -23.75
CA ALA A 832 -2.49 -20.44 -23.01
C ALA A 832 -1.04 -20.01 -23.35
N ALA A 833 -0.12 -20.98 -23.51
CA ALA A 833 1.26 -20.71 -23.95
C ALA A 833 1.32 -20.12 -25.37
N ALA A 834 0.50 -20.65 -26.32
CA ALA A 834 0.41 -20.13 -27.66
C ALA A 834 -0.10 -18.68 -27.73
N ARG A 835 -1.02 -18.31 -26.84
CA ARG A 835 -1.56 -16.93 -26.75
C ARG A 835 -0.57 -15.98 -26.12
N SER A 836 0.19 -16.41 -25.11
CA SER A 836 1.10 -15.52 -24.36
C SER A 836 2.40 -15.20 -25.12
N GLY A 837 2.70 -15.88 -26.24
CA GLY A 837 3.95 -15.67 -27.01
C GLY A 837 5.21 -15.94 -26.19
N VAL A 838 5.13 -16.77 -25.17
CA VAL A 838 6.29 -17.17 -24.35
C VAL A 838 7.04 -18.25 -25.10
N ASP A 839 8.17 -17.88 -25.74
CA ASP A 839 8.96 -18.77 -26.58
C ASP A 839 9.77 -19.82 -25.81
N ALA A 840 9.93 -19.67 -24.49
CA ALA A 840 10.74 -20.56 -23.67
C ALA A 840 9.98 -20.98 -22.41
N GLU A 841 9.57 -22.26 -22.40
CA GLU A 841 9.05 -22.89 -21.19
C GLU A 841 10.20 -23.20 -20.21
N GLU A 842 9.91 -23.10 -18.92
CA GLU A 842 10.82 -23.54 -17.88
C GLU A 842 11.14 -25.03 -18.00
N PRO A 843 12.39 -25.48 -17.86
CA PRO A 843 12.76 -26.90 -17.98
C PRO A 843 11.92 -27.84 -17.10
N ALA A 844 11.54 -27.35 -15.92
CA ALA A 844 10.71 -28.10 -14.98
C ALA A 844 9.28 -28.32 -15.50
N GLU A 845 8.67 -27.30 -16.17
CA GLU A 845 7.36 -27.40 -16.79
C GLU A 845 7.37 -28.27 -18.05
N VAL A 846 8.45 -28.20 -18.85
CA VAL A 846 8.65 -29.13 -19.97
C VAL A 846 8.67 -30.58 -19.47
N THR A 847 9.43 -30.84 -18.42
CA THR A 847 9.52 -32.18 -17.81
C THR A 847 8.18 -32.61 -17.22
N ALA A 848 7.46 -31.71 -16.54
CA ALA A 848 6.13 -32.00 -16.00
C ALA A 848 5.13 -32.37 -17.12
N ARG A 849 5.13 -31.54 -18.18
CA ARG A 849 4.25 -31.81 -19.36
C ARG A 849 4.53 -33.14 -20.05
N GLN A 850 5.81 -33.42 -20.30
CA GLN A 850 6.20 -34.72 -20.90
C GLN A 850 5.75 -35.89 -20.03
N ARG A 851 6.02 -35.81 -18.73
CA ARG A 851 5.66 -36.86 -17.77
C ARG A 851 4.16 -37.13 -17.73
N VAL A 852 3.34 -36.05 -17.69
CA VAL A 852 1.88 -36.21 -17.69
C VAL A 852 1.38 -36.71 -19.02
N GLN A 853 1.90 -36.23 -20.16
CA GLN A 853 1.52 -36.68 -21.48
C GLN A 853 1.82 -38.17 -21.69
N GLU A 854 3.06 -38.60 -21.37
CA GLU A 854 3.46 -39.98 -21.45
C GLU A 854 2.58 -40.90 -20.59
N ALA A 855 2.25 -40.50 -19.38
CA ALA A 855 1.39 -41.28 -18.50
C ALA A 855 -0.05 -41.40 -19.01
N LEU A 856 -0.57 -40.32 -19.63
CA LEU A 856 -1.87 -40.31 -20.26
C LEU A 856 -1.91 -41.21 -21.52
N ASP A 857 -0.93 -41.08 -22.42
CA ASP A 857 -0.83 -41.85 -23.69
C ASP A 857 -0.62 -43.33 -23.43
N GLN A 858 0.08 -43.72 -22.37
CA GLN A 858 0.25 -45.15 -22.00
C GLN A 858 -1.01 -45.77 -21.42
N ARG A 859 -1.93 -45.02 -20.88
CA ARG A 859 -3.04 -45.52 -20.09
C ARG A 859 -4.41 -45.42 -20.80
N PHE A 860 -4.58 -44.45 -21.69
CA PHE A 860 -5.87 -44.14 -22.30
C PHE A 860 -5.76 -43.95 -23.82
N PRO A 861 -6.80 -44.40 -24.58
CA PRO A 861 -6.84 -44.21 -26.03
C PRO A 861 -6.96 -42.74 -26.42
N ALA A 862 -6.43 -42.36 -27.59
CA ALA A 862 -6.39 -40.98 -28.08
C ALA A 862 -7.77 -40.32 -28.19
N GLU A 863 -8.82 -41.06 -28.53
CA GLU A 863 -10.21 -40.56 -28.58
C GLU A 863 -10.68 -40.11 -27.20
N GLN A 864 -10.42 -40.91 -26.15
CA GLN A 864 -10.79 -40.57 -24.78
C GLN A 864 -10.02 -39.36 -24.28
N LEU A 865 -8.73 -39.22 -24.62
CA LEU A 865 -7.93 -38.05 -24.27
C LEU A 865 -8.43 -36.79 -24.99
N ALA A 866 -8.86 -36.90 -26.23
CA ALA A 866 -9.46 -35.81 -26.99
C ALA A 866 -10.80 -35.36 -26.37
N ASP A 867 -11.64 -36.31 -25.93
CA ASP A 867 -12.90 -36.04 -25.23
C ASP A 867 -12.64 -35.32 -23.90
N TRP A 868 -11.70 -35.81 -23.09
CA TRP A 868 -11.34 -35.18 -21.82
C TRP A 868 -10.67 -33.81 -21.98
N ALA A 869 -9.92 -33.58 -23.06
CA ALA A 869 -9.35 -32.28 -23.35
C ALA A 869 -10.45 -31.22 -23.60
N GLY A 870 -11.56 -31.64 -24.27
CA GLY A 870 -12.81 -30.90 -24.42
C GLY A 870 -12.65 -29.41 -24.57
N ASP A 871 -13.26 -28.63 -23.69
CA ASP A 871 -13.20 -27.19 -23.61
C ASP A 871 -11.93 -26.63 -22.87
N GLY A 872 -10.98 -27.53 -22.51
CA GLY A 872 -9.71 -27.11 -21.85
C GLY A 872 -9.04 -25.89 -22.48
N PRO A 873 -8.94 -25.78 -23.83
CA PRO A 873 -8.41 -24.61 -24.51
C PRO A 873 -9.16 -23.29 -24.20
N MET A 874 -10.42 -23.38 -23.83
CA MET A 874 -11.29 -22.23 -23.56
C MET A 874 -11.35 -21.83 -22.09
N LEU A 875 -10.74 -22.63 -21.20
CA LEU A 875 -10.71 -22.30 -19.75
C LEU A 875 -10.04 -20.96 -19.49
N SER A 876 -10.62 -20.21 -18.57
CA SER A 876 -9.90 -19.09 -17.96
C SER A 876 -8.81 -19.60 -17.03
N THR A 877 -7.80 -18.79 -16.73
CA THR A 877 -6.76 -19.13 -15.73
C THR A 877 -7.38 -19.47 -14.37
N ALA A 878 -8.44 -18.76 -13.96
CA ALA A 878 -9.14 -19.03 -12.70
C ALA A 878 -9.85 -20.40 -12.72
N ASP A 879 -10.51 -20.75 -13.82
CA ASP A 879 -11.22 -22.04 -13.96
C ASP A 879 -10.23 -23.21 -13.99
N ALA A 880 -9.13 -23.06 -14.73
CA ALA A 880 -8.07 -24.07 -14.78
C ALA A 880 -7.49 -24.36 -13.38
N TYR A 881 -7.25 -23.33 -12.58
CA TYR A 881 -6.70 -23.54 -11.22
C TYR A 881 -7.77 -23.96 -10.19
N ARG A 882 -9.04 -23.66 -10.42
CA ARG A 882 -10.15 -24.31 -9.68
C ARG A 882 -10.20 -25.80 -9.97
N LEU A 883 -10.16 -26.17 -11.25
CA LEU A 883 -10.10 -27.58 -11.68
C LEU A 883 -8.86 -28.28 -11.07
N ALA A 884 -7.69 -27.66 -11.09
CA ALA A 884 -6.47 -28.23 -10.51
C ALA A 884 -6.63 -28.53 -9.01
N LEU A 885 -7.35 -27.69 -8.28
CA LEU A 885 -7.56 -27.78 -6.83
C LEU A 885 -8.88 -28.46 -6.43
N ALA A 886 -9.73 -28.89 -7.37
CA ALA A 886 -10.92 -29.69 -7.09
C ALA A 886 -10.52 -31.01 -6.43
N ARG A 887 -11.44 -31.66 -5.70
CA ARG A 887 -11.22 -32.99 -5.08
C ARG A 887 -11.73 -34.16 -5.87
N THR A 888 -12.53 -33.91 -6.87
CA THR A 888 -13.17 -34.91 -7.76
C THR A 888 -13.02 -34.51 -9.22
N ASP A 889 -13.14 -35.46 -10.13
CA ASP A 889 -13.21 -35.22 -11.59
C ASP A 889 -14.63 -34.80 -12.05
N ASP A 890 -15.58 -34.63 -11.14
CA ASP A 890 -16.96 -34.32 -11.47
C ASP A 890 -17.08 -32.89 -12.03
N PRO A 891 -17.49 -32.74 -13.30
CA PRO A 891 -17.66 -31.44 -13.95
C PRO A 891 -18.75 -30.56 -13.31
N ASP A 892 -19.72 -31.15 -12.61
CA ASP A 892 -20.80 -30.42 -11.94
C ASP A 892 -20.37 -29.78 -10.58
N THR A 893 -19.14 -30.04 -10.12
CA THR A 893 -18.56 -29.42 -8.91
C THR A 893 -17.73 -28.18 -9.22
N LEU A 894 -17.67 -27.73 -10.46
CA LEU A 894 -17.01 -26.48 -10.93
C LEU A 894 -18.00 -25.37 -11.10
#